data_0829ebbe9d99981c108abad1d0b0f425
#
_entry.id   0829ebbe9d99981c108abad1d0b0f425
#
_cell.length_a   1.000
_cell.length_b   1.000
_cell.length_c   1.000
_cell.angle_alpha   90.00
_cell.angle_beta   90.00
_cell.angle_gamma   90.00
#
_symmetry.space_group_name_H-M   'P 1'
#
loop_
_entity.id
_entity.type
_entity.pdbx_description
1 polymer ?
#
loop_
_entity_poly.entity_id
_entity_poly.type
_entity_poly.pdbx_seq_one_letter_code
_entity_poly.pdbx_strand_id
1 'polypeptide(L)'
;MKKPIRNRWIVSKKLRIILWVAIVLAVYMLANTSYLLLNRFADMANLDFFAAGKTSIPILFQVMILSHTGVGILLVILMLVFGILHLPKVWKLYQNKSGLSGIAYVIIGLTLGITGLFILTSAASRENNWAWWLHVICAILAPAGYIVHRISSRGNKPSKVSYKKFGTAIAGLLVVFIVWHSLTNRDVIMTEEAQLAMEQGLHEGPGAKNRDVSLFIEDEFVPVGFVPTESPFFPSAATTTTGGYLPSRIITRNDLGSQEKIKEEIDQYGFVKETAIGATTCNRCHQDIVAQWETSAHRFASFNNPFYEATITDMRDHATEPNMWVQKHVAQYKDFGEDGIGRAKSKWCSGCHDPALMLAGKMNKPIDRNTAEAQAGLTCLSCHAIDKIHNLTGNGNYNIADEQEDPYLFATAKDGSIGAYLHDAAIKAKPDVHKQQMLKPFFRESEYCMTCHKVSLNETFNNYRWLRGQNEYDNWHDSGVALNASRTFYLPPFKRECQFCHMPPEEAVLGDIAAKNGMVKSHRFIAVNTALPYLRKDTSTINRIVKFLQDDKLRVDVFAVSTESHPEPMMALNKGDLTLKAGEQITADVVVRNKGVGHTFPGGTNDSNEGWLEFTVKNEAGTTLAISGFIDEKGHLDKNAHAFKAVIVDKNSNPIHKRNAQDIHVVVYANVIGPGTADIAHYTFMLPEE
;
A
#
# COMPACT_ATOMS: atom_id res chain seq x y z
N MET A 1 37.72 -40.90 -56.26
CA MET A 1 36.37 -41.31 -56.00
C MET A 1 36.11 -41.35 -54.47
N LYS A 2 35.40 -40.37 -53.89
CA LYS A 2 35.02 -40.41 -52.48
C LYS A 2 33.83 -41.36 -52.35
N LYS A 3 33.98 -42.47 -51.57
CA LYS A 3 32.90 -43.43 -51.29
C LYS A 3 31.68 -42.67 -50.73
N PRO A 4 30.45 -42.94 -51.19
CA PRO A 4 29.24 -42.31 -50.62
C PRO A 4 29.13 -42.72 -49.15
N ILE A 5 29.05 -41.71 -48.27
CA ILE A 5 28.79 -41.93 -46.86
C ILE A 5 27.43 -42.63 -46.72
N ARG A 6 27.51 -43.93 -46.40
CA ARG A 6 26.32 -44.78 -46.12
C ARG A 6 25.50 -44.09 -45.03
N ASN A 7 24.20 -43.87 -45.27
CA ASN A 7 23.18 -43.32 -44.36
C ASN A 7 23.20 -44.02 -42.99
N ARG A 8 24.19 -43.76 -42.15
CA ARG A 8 24.12 -44.06 -40.73
C ARG A 8 23.22 -43.01 -40.06
N TRP A 9 22.16 -43.48 -39.41
CA TRP A 9 21.29 -42.63 -38.62
C TRP A 9 22.13 -41.81 -37.63
N ILE A 10 22.19 -40.54 -37.83
CA ILE A 10 22.95 -39.59 -37.02
C ILE A 10 22.41 -39.57 -35.56
N VAL A 11 21.18 -40.01 -35.35
CA VAL A 11 20.49 -40.12 -34.06
C VAL A 11 20.48 -41.57 -33.59
N SER A 12 21.16 -41.89 -32.51
CA SER A 12 21.16 -43.21 -31.86
C SER A 12 19.79 -43.63 -31.33
N LYS A 13 19.57 -44.92 -31.04
CA LYS A 13 18.30 -45.40 -30.46
C LYS A 13 17.92 -44.65 -29.18
N LYS A 14 18.88 -44.38 -28.27
CA LYS A 14 18.66 -43.63 -27.03
C LYS A 14 18.25 -42.17 -27.29
N LEU A 15 18.94 -41.50 -28.21
CA LEU A 15 18.59 -40.13 -28.63
C LEU A 15 17.23 -40.04 -29.33
N ARG A 16 16.75 -41.11 -29.99
CA ARG A 16 15.40 -41.15 -30.56
C ARG A 16 14.31 -41.15 -29.50
N ILE A 17 14.49 -41.82 -28.37
CA ILE A 17 13.53 -41.82 -27.26
C ILE A 17 13.42 -40.39 -26.71
N ILE A 18 14.56 -39.75 -26.37
CA ILE A 18 14.59 -38.36 -25.91
C ILE A 18 13.87 -37.43 -26.88
N LEU A 19 14.17 -37.58 -28.17
CA LEU A 19 13.54 -36.75 -29.23
C LEU A 19 12.04 -36.96 -29.30
N TRP A 20 11.53 -38.20 -29.19
CA TRP A 20 10.10 -38.45 -29.21
C TRP A 20 9.40 -37.89 -27.97
N VAL A 21 9.97 -38.04 -26.78
CA VAL A 21 9.45 -37.41 -25.57
C VAL A 21 9.38 -35.90 -25.75
N ALA A 22 10.49 -35.28 -26.19
CA ALA A 22 10.53 -33.85 -26.45
C ALA A 22 9.47 -33.39 -27.50
N ILE A 23 9.21 -34.17 -28.56
CA ILE A 23 8.20 -33.87 -29.55
C ILE A 23 6.79 -33.93 -28.95
N VAL A 24 6.47 -34.95 -28.15
CA VAL A 24 5.17 -35.06 -27.49
C VAL A 24 4.93 -33.88 -26.57
N LEU A 25 5.92 -33.52 -25.74
CA LEU A 25 5.85 -32.37 -24.85
C LEU A 25 5.76 -31.06 -25.62
N ALA A 26 6.46 -30.92 -26.76
CA ALA A 26 6.38 -29.75 -27.64
C ALA A 26 4.98 -29.59 -28.27
N VAL A 27 4.33 -30.69 -28.64
CA VAL A 27 2.93 -30.66 -29.14
C VAL A 27 1.99 -30.13 -28.07
N TYR A 28 2.13 -30.64 -26.86
CA TYR A 28 1.38 -30.11 -25.70
C TYR A 28 1.66 -28.63 -25.47
N MET A 29 2.94 -28.24 -25.43
CA MET A 29 3.36 -26.85 -25.23
C MET A 29 2.81 -25.91 -26.30
N LEU A 30 2.78 -26.32 -27.56
CA LEU A 30 2.22 -25.50 -28.63
C LEU A 30 0.70 -25.30 -28.46
N ALA A 31 -0.04 -26.34 -28.07
CA ALA A 31 -1.46 -26.22 -27.76
C ALA A 31 -1.69 -25.32 -26.51
N ASN A 32 -0.90 -25.52 -25.46
CA ASN A 32 -0.95 -24.72 -24.23
C ASN A 32 -0.62 -23.25 -24.50
N THR A 33 0.49 -22.97 -25.23
CA THR A 33 0.89 -21.61 -25.61
C THR A 33 -0.21 -20.93 -26.44
N SER A 34 -0.82 -21.68 -27.39
CA SER A 34 -1.93 -21.14 -28.19
C SER A 34 -3.13 -20.78 -27.34
N TYR A 35 -3.47 -21.61 -26.34
CA TYR A 35 -4.54 -21.31 -25.37
C TYR A 35 -4.22 -20.07 -24.55
N LEU A 36 -3.00 -19.94 -23.99
CA LEU A 36 -2.59 -18.77 -23.21
C LEU A 36 -2.57 -17.49 -24.04
N LEU A 37 -2.14 -17.55 -25.32
CA LEU A 37 -2.17 -16.43 -26.24
C LEU A 37 -3.61 -16.02 -26.60
N LEU A 38 -4.53 -16.97 -26.77
CA LEU A 38 -5.95 -16.67 -26.98
C LEU A 38 -6.55 -15.94 -25.79
N ASN A 39 -6.26 -16.39 -24.56
CA ASN A 39 -6.69 -15.69 -23.36
C ASN A 39 -6.12 -14.26 -23.30
N ARG A 40 -4.83 -14.08 -23.59
CA ARG A 40 -4.21 -12.76 -23.61
C ARG A 40 -4.81 -11.85 -24.68
N PHE A 41 -5.09 -12.39 -25.85
CA PHE A 41 -5.74 -11.64 -26.91
C PHE A 41 -7.17 -11.25 -26.53
N ALA A 42 -7.92 -12.15 -25.89
CA ALA A 42 -9.25 -11.87 -25.39
C ALA A 42 -9.25 -10.75 -24.34
N ASP A 43 -8.30 -10.78 -23.40
CA ASP A 43 -8.11 -9.70 -22.42
C ASP A 43 -7.84 -8.34 -23.12
N MET A 44 -6.97 -8.33 -24.14
CA MET A 44 -6.65 -7.11 -24.89
C MET A 44 -7.83 -6.59 -25.73
N ALA A 45 -8.68 -7.49 -26.20
CA ALA A 45 -9.86 -7.17 -27.02
C ALA A 45 -11.14 -6.96 -26.19
N ASN A 46 -11.05 -7.04 -24.85
CA ASN A 46 -12.19 -7.00 -23.92
C ASN A 46 -13.29 -8.02 -24.29
N LEU A 47 -12.89 -9.23 -24.67
CA LEU A 47 -13.81 -10.33 -25.00
C LEU A 47 -14.11 -11.13 -23.73
N ASP A 48 -15.30 -10.97 -23.16
CA ASP A 48 -15.70 -11.56 -21.87
C ASP A 48 -15.69 -13.09 -21.85
N PHE A 49 -15.79 -13.75 -23.01
CA PHE A 49 -15.84 -15.21 -23.11
C PHE A 49 -14.57 -15.91 -22.59
N PHE A 50 -13.41 -15.30 -22.76
CA PHE A 50 -12.11 -15.83 -22.29
C PHE A 50 -11.51 -15.01 -21.16
N ALA A 51 -12.08 -13.83 -20.89
CA ALA A 51 -11.60 -13.01 -19.80
C ALA A 51 -11.83 -13.79 -18.50
N ALA A 52 -10.77 -13.96 -17.73
CA ALA A 52 -10.96 -14.21 -16.32
C ALA A 52 -11.83 -13.06 -15.80
N GLY A 53 -12.95 -13.37 -15.18
CA GLY A 53 -13.81 -12.36 -14.58
C GLY A 53 -12.99 -11.39 -13.76
N LYS A 54 -13.45 -10.15 -13.59
CA LYS A 54 -12.67 -9.11 -12.85
C LYS A 54 -12.23 -9.54 -11.46
N THR A 55 -12.83 -10.59 -10.91
CA THR A 55 -12.66 -11.08 -9.53
C THR A 55 -12.17 -12.52 -9.41
N SER A 56 -12.17 -13.31 -10.50
CA SER A 56 -11.76 -14.72 -10.46
C SER A 56 -10.83 -15.09 -11.60
N ILE A 57 -9.97 -16.06 -11.40
CA ILE A 57 -9.11 -16.63 -12.43
C ILE A 57 -9.51 -18.08 -12.66
N PRO A 58 -9.91 -18.50 -13.88
CA PRO A 58 -10.29 -19.88 -14.14
C PRO A 58 -9.21 -20.86 -13.71
N ILE A 59 -9.58 -21.92 -12.99
CA ILE A 59 -8.64 -22.95 -12.54
C ILE A 59 -7.84 -23.51 -13.72
N LEU A 60 -8.50 -23.76 -14.86
CA LEU A 60 -7.81 -24.27 -16.05
C LEU A 60 -6.72 -23.32 -16.51
N PHE A 61 -6.97 -21.99 -16.51
CA PHE A 61 -5.96 -21.01 -16.91
C PHE A 61 -4.72 -21.10 -16.01
N GLN A 62 -4.92 -21.21 -14.70
CA GLN A 62 -3.83 -21.34 -13.74
C GLN A 62 -3.05 -22.64 -13.92
N VAL A 63 -3.75 -23.77 -14.09
CA VAL A 63 -3.13 -25.06 -14.40
C VAL A 63 -2.34 -24.98 -15.69
N MET A 64 -2.84 -24.31 -16.71
CA MET A 64 -2.12 -24.12 -17.98
C MET A 64 -0.85 -23.28 -17.83
N ILE A 65 -0.87 -22.22 -17.02
CA ILE A 65 0.34 -21.44 -16.69
C ILE A 65 1.37 -22.32 -15.96
N LEU A 66 0.96 -23.02 -14.91
CA LEU A 66 1.86 -23.85 -14.13
C LEU A 66 2.45 -24.99 -14.97
N SER A 67 1.62 -25.64 -15.78
CA SER A 67 2.08 -26.68 -16.70
C SER A 67 2.96 -26.14 -17.81
N HIS A 68 2.70 -24.93 -18.34
CA HIS A 68 3.59 -24.25 -19.28
C HIS A 68 4.99 -24.10 -18.69
N THR A 69 5.07 -23.62 -17.47
CA THR A 69 6.34 -23.47 -16.75
C THR A 69 7.04 -24.82 -16.53
N GLY A 70 6.35 -25.80 -15.96
CA GLY A 70 6.92 -27.09 -15.62
C GLY A 70 7.36 -27.88 -16.87
N VAL A 71 6.52 -27.97 -17.88
CA VAL A 71 6.84 -28.64 -19.16
C VAL A 71 7.90 -27.87 -19.93
N GLY A 72 7.89 -26.52 -19.86
CA GLY A 72 8.90 -25.67 -20.45
C GLY A 72 10.29 -25.94 -19.89
N ILE A 73 10.44 -25.99 -18.57
CA ILE A 73 11.72 -26.35 -17.90
C ILE A 73 12.17 -27.74 -18.33
N LEU A 74 11.27 -28.72 -18.34
CA LEU A 74 11.58 -30.08 -18.77
C LEU A 74 12.05 -30.12 -20.24
N LEU A 75 11.41 -29.38 -21.13
CA LEU A 75 11.82 -29.27 -22.53
C LEU A 75 13.22 -28.64 -22.68
N VAL A 76 13.54 -27.60 -21.91
CA VAL A 76 14.88 -26.99 -21.90
C VAL A 76 15.92 -28.03 -21.46
N ILE A 77 15.66 -28.78 -20.39
CA ILE A 77 16.56 -29.85 -19.92
C ILE A 77 16.75 -30.91 -21.01
N LEU A 78 15.65 -31.39 -21.61
CA LEU A 78 15.72 -32.38 -22.69
C LEU A 78 16.48 -31.86 -23.91
N MET A 79 16.29 -30.60 -24.27
CA MET A 79 16.99 -29.94 -25.36
C MET A 79 18.49 -29.83 -25.08
N LEU A 80 18.88 -29.45 -23.86
CA LEU A 80 20.28 -29.40 -23.44
C LEU A 80 20.94 -30.79 -23.48
N VAL A 81 20.29 -31.82 -22.90
CA VAL A 81 20.77 -33.21 -22.94
C VAL A 81 20.89 -33.70 -24.38
N PHE A 82 19.88 -33.45 -25.20
CA PHE A 82 19.93 -33.81 -26.60
C PHE A 82 21.04 -33.08 -27.36
N GLY A 83 21.19 -31.76 -27.11
CA GLY A 83 22.22 -30.91 -27.72
C GLY A 83 23.64 -31.40 -27.36
N ILE A 84 23.92 -31.64 -26.09
CA ILE A 84 25.21 -32.14 -25.61
C ILE A 84 25.58 -33.48 -26.29
N LEU A 85 24.61 -34.37 -26.43
CA LEU A 85 24.84 -35.69 -27.01
C LEU A 85 24.81 -35.70 -28.56
N HIS A 86 24.16 -34.73 -29.17
CA HIS A 86 23.99 -34.65 -30.63
C HIS A 86 25.03 -33.74 -31.30
N LEU A 87 25.33 -32.61 -30.74
CA LEU A 87 26.19 -31.57 -31.30
C LEU A 87 27.64 -32.09 -31.66
N PRO A 88 28.33 -32.83 -30.77
CA PRO A 88 29.67 -33.37 -31.12
C PRO A 88 29.69 -34.28 -32.34
N LYS A 89 28.56 -35.01 -32.57
CA LYS A 89 28.46 -35.93 -33.70
C LYS A 89 28.25 -35.22 -35.02
N VAL A 90 27.68 -34.02 -34.99
CA VAL A 90 27.33 -33.23 -36.18
C VAL A 90 28.23 -32.02 -36.38
N TRP A 91 29.14 -31.75 -35.42
CA TRP A 91 30.03 -30.59 -35.45
C TRP A 91 30.83 -30.41 -36.72
N LYS A 92 31.26 -31.53 -37.32
CA LYS A 92 31.99 -31.53 -38.61
C LYS A 92 31.10 -31.07 -39.78
N LEU A 93 29.79 -30.95 -39.56
CA LEU A 93 28.80 -30.52 -40.57
C LEU A 93 28.36 -29.07 -40.39
N TYR A 94 28.98 -28.31 -39.44
CA TYR A 94 28.57 -26.96 -39.09
C TYR A 94 28.61 -25.97 -40.26
N GLN A 95 29.48 -26.19 -41.25
CA GLN A 95 29.56 -25.36 -42.46
C GLN A 95 28.43 -25.60 -43.47
N ASN A 96 27.63 -26.64 -43.29
CA ASN A 96 26.50 -26.94 -44.13
C ASN A 96 25.24 -26.26 -43.62
N LYS A 97 24.28 -25.95 -44.51
CA LYS A 97 22.96 -25.37 -44.16
C LYS A 97 22.26 -26.10 -43.00
N SER A 98 22.45 -27.41 -42.90
CA SER A 98 21.92 -28.26 -41.83
C SER A 98 22.57 -27.97 -40.46
N GLY A 99 23.87 -27.75 -40.42
CA GLY A 99 24.59 -27.39 -39.19
C GLY A 99 24.22 -26.00 -38.68
N LEU A 100 24.20 -25.01 -39.60
CA LEU A 100 23.79 -23.63 -39.29
C LEU A 100 22.37 -23.55 -38.74
N SER A 101 21.41 -24.22 -39.40
CA SER A 101 20.01 -24.24 -38.94
C SER A 101 19.85 -24.93 -37.57
N GLY A 102 20.67 -25.95 -37.28
CA GLY A 102 20.69 -26.61 -35.99
C GLY A 102 21.23 -25.71 -34.85
N ILE A 103 22.32 -24.99 -35.13
CA ILE A 103 22.88 -24.02 -34.16
C ILE A 103 21.88 -22.89 -33.88
N ALA A 104 21.27 -22.31 -34.94
CA ALA A 104 20.26 -21.26 -34.78
C ALA A 104 19.06 -21.76 -33.93
N TYR A 105 18.60 -23.00 -34.17
CA TYR A 105 17.53 -23.59 -33.37
C TYR A 105 17.91 -23.76 -31.91
N VAL A 106 19.14 -24.16 -31.59
CA VAL A 106 19.63 -24.27 -30.20
C VAL A 106 19.70 -22.90 -29.55
N ILE A 107 20.19 -21.87 -30.25
CA ILE A 107 20.23 -20.49 -29.73
C ILE A 107 18.79 -20.01 -29.42
N ILE A 108 17.84 -20.17 -30.31
CA ILE A 108 16.44 -19.82 -30.09
C ILE A 108 15.89 -20.53 -28.82
N GLY A 109 16.14 -21.85 -28.72
CA GLY A 109 15.67 -22.62 -27.57
C GLY A 109 16.33 -22.21 -26.23
N LEU A 110 17.62 -21.88 -26.24
CA LEU A 110 18.31 -21.35 -25.04
C LEU A 110 17.77 -19.99 -24.65
N THR A 111 17.60 -19.09 -25.62
CA THR A 111 16.99 -17.76 -25.37
C THR A 111 15.59 -17.89 -24.79
N LEU A 112 14.78 -18.80 -25.36
CA LEU A 112 13.45 -19.11 -24.84
C LEU A 112 13.49 -19.61 -23.38
N GLY A 113 14.43 -20.52 -23.07
CA GLY A 113 14.61 -21.03 -21.71
C GLY A 113 15.08 -19.96 -20.72
N ILE A 114 16.06 -19.16 -21.10
CA ILE A 114 16.61 -18.09 -20.27
C ILE A 114 15.53 -17.02 -19.98
N THR A 115 14.81 -16.57 -21.03
CA THR A 115 13.74 -15.59 -20.86
C THR A 115 12.58 -16.14 -20.04
N GLY A 116 12.23 -17.43 -20.19
CA GLY A 116 11.23 -18.08 -19.38
C GLY A 116 11.61 -18.14 -17.88
N LEU A 117 12.85 -18.51 -17.59
CA LEU A 117 13.38 -18.50 -16.21
C LEU A 117 13.43 -17.07 -15.63
N PHE A 118 13.84 -16.10 -16.44
CA PHE A 118 13.86 -14.70 -16.03
C PHE A 118 12.45 -14.21 -15.68
N ILE A 119 11.43 -14.51 -16.52
CA ILE A 119 10.04 -14.15 -16.25
C ILE A 119 9.51 -14.84 -15.00
N LEU A 120 9.91 -16.08 -14.75
CA LEU A 120 9.50 -16.84 -13.57
C LEU A 120 10.03 -16.20 -12.28
N THR A 121 11.25 -15.68 -12.29
CA THR A 121 11.88 -15.05 -11.11
C THR A 121 11.48 -13.59 -10.94
N SER A 122 11.60 -12.79 -12.01
CA SER A 122 11.49 -11.33 -11.97
C SER A 122 10.11 -10.82 -12.44
N ALA A 123 9.20 -11.70 -12.80
CA ALA A 123 7.92 -11.45 -13.45
C ALA A 123 8.03 -10.68 -14.79
N ALA A 124 6.95 -10.70 -15.55
CA ALA A 124 6.75 -9.84 -16.72
C ALA A 124 6.24 -8.46 -16.27
N SER A 125 6.97 -7.82 -15.36
CA SER A 125 6.67 -6.47 -14.89
C SER A 125 6.77 -5.46 -16.04
N ARG A 126 6.36 -4.21 -15.82
CA ARG A 126 6.50 -3.16 -16.84
C ARG A 126 7.95 -2.95 -17.28
N GLU A 127 8.89 -3.03 -16.35
CA GLU A 127 10.32 -2.91 -16.59
C GLU A 127 10.87 -4.11 -17.38
N ASN A 128 10.32 -5.30 -17.13
CA ASN A 128 10.78 -6.55 -17.72
C ASN A 128 9.95 -7.00 -18.93
N ASN A 129 9.09 -6.14 -19.46
CA ASN A 129 8.21 -6.47 -20.59
C ASN A 129 8.99 -6.87 -21.86
N TRP A 130 10.22 -6.38 -22.00
CA TRP A 130 11.13 -6.80 -23.08
C TRP A 130 11.41 -8.31 -23.05
N ALA A 131 11.58 -8.91 -21.88
CA ALA A 131 11.83 -10.33 -21.73
C ALA A 131 10.60 -11.15 -22.13
N TRP A 132 9.41 -10.69 -21.81
CA TRP A 132 8.16 -11.30 -22.25
C TRP A 132 8.02 -11.29 -23.78
N TRP A 133 8.25 -10.15 -24.42
CA TRP A 133 8.20 -10.07 -25.89
C TRP A 133 9.25 -10.96 -26.54
N LEU A 134 10.47 -10.98 -26.02
CA LEU A 134 11.53 -11.83 -26.53
C LEU A 134 11.16 -13.31 -26.37
N HIS A 135 10.55 -13.69 -25.22
CA HIS A 135 10.05 -15.04 -24.98
C HIS A 135 8.99 -15.43 -26.03
N VAL A 136 8.00 -14.57 -26.26
CA VAL A 136 6.93 -14.81 -27.24
C VAL A 136 7.49 -14.93 -28.67
N ILE A 137 8.40 -14.04 -29.06
CA ILE A 137 9.05 -14.11 -30.39
C ILE A 137 9.81 -15.44 -30.55
N CYS A 138 10.59 -15.81 -29.53
CA CYS A 138 11.31 -17.10 -29.56
C CYS A 138 10.36 -18.30 -29.53
N ALA A 139 9.23 -18.22 -28.85
CA ALA A 139 8.20 -19.27 -28.85
C ALA A 139 7.58 -19.50 -30.27
N ILE A 140 7.41 -18.43 -31.04
CA ILE A 140 6.96 -18.51 -32.45
C ILE A 140 8.08 -19.03 -33.36
N LEU A 141 9.32 -18.57 -33.15
CA LEU A 141 10.47 -18.96 -33.95
C LEU A 141 10.92 -20.41 -33.73
N ALA A 142 10.72 -20.95 -32.52
CA ALA A 142 11.18 -22.30 -32.16
C ALA A 142 10.55 -23.42 -33.05
N PRO A 143 9.24 -23.51 -33.23
CA PRO A 143 8.65 -24.51 -34.15
C PRO A 143 9.05 -24.26 -35.60
N ALA A 144 9.14 -23.02 -36.05
CA ALA A 144 9.61 -22.66 -37.39
C ALA A 144 11.07 -23.09 -37.59
N GLY A 145 11.96 -22.79 -36.64
CA GLY A 145 13.37 -23.18 -36.65
C GLY A 145 13.54 -24.72 -36.69
N TYR A 146 12.71 -25.45 -35.93
CA TYR A 146 12.71 -26.90 -35.97
C TYR A 146 12.34 -27.44 -37.37
N ILE A 147 11.32 -26.88 -38.01
CA ILE A 147 10.89 -27.25 -39.34
C ILE A 147 12.02 -26.99 -40.35
N VAL A 148 12.60 -25.78 -40.32
CA VAL A 148 13.72 -25.39 -41.18
C VAL A 148 14.91 -26.33 -41.00
N HIS A 149 15.29 -26.64 -39.76
CA HIS A 149 16.36 -27.59 -39.46
C HIS A 149 16.07 -28.99 -40.00
N ARG A 150 14.82 -29.46 -39.88
CA ARG A 150 14.42 -30.78 -40.41
C ARG A 150 14.44 -30.81 -41.91
N ILE A 151 14.01 -29.76 -42.59
CA ILE A 151 14.06 -29.69 -44.08
C ILE A 151 15.54 -29.65 -44.53
N SER A 152 16.35 -28.78 -43.93
CA SER A 152 17.77 -28.63 -44.28
C SER A 152 18.59 -29.91 -44.04
N SER A 153 18.20 -30.74 -43.06
CA SER A 153 18.91 -31.97 -42.69
C SER A 153 18.57 -33.18 -43.56
N ARG A 154 17.54 -33.13 -44.39
CA ARG A 154 17.03 -34.30 -45.14
C ARG A 154 17.48 -34.39 -46.58
N GLY A 155 18.02 -33.35 -47.16
CA GLY A 155 18.24 -33.31 -48.62
C GLY A 155 16.91 -33.50 -49.37
N ASN A 156 16.98 -34.05 -50.59
CA ASN A 156 15.81 -34.24 -51.46
C ASN A 156 14.89 -35.43 -51.12
N LYS A 157 14.97 -36.03 -49.93
CA LYS A 157 14.11 -37.17 -49.57
C LYS A 157 12.80 -36.67 -48.94
N PRO A 158 11.62 -37.18 -49.40
CA PRO A 158 10.34 -36.79 -48.83
C PRO A 158 10.25 -37.18 -47.33
N SER A 159 9.64 -36.32 -46.54
CA SER A 159 9.45 -36.52 -45.12
C SER A 159 8.43 -37.64 -44.85
N LYS A 160 8.82 -38.66 -44.08
CA LYS A 160 7.87 -39.65 -43.53
C LYS A 160 7.06 -39.06 -42.36
N VAL A 161 7.40 -37.87 -41.86
CA VAL A 161 6.69 -37.21 -40.74
C VAL A 161 5.54 -36.41 -41.31
N SER A 162 4.34 -36.78 -40.96
CA SER A 162 3.14 -36.05 -41.35
C SER A 162 2.93 -34.85 -40.43
N TYR A 163 3.35 -33.68 -40.88
CA TYR A 163 3.07 -32.42 -40.16
C TYR A 163 1.57 -32.20 -39.95
N LYS A 164 0.74 -32.73 -40.84
CA LYS A 164 -0.72 -32.73 -40.72
C LYS A 164 -1.20 -33.40 -39.42
N LYS A 165 -0.60 -34.58 -39.06
CA LYS A 165 -0.97 -35.26 -37.80
C LYS A 165 -0.62 -34.44 -36.57
N PHE A 166 0.52 -33.74 -36.56
CA PHE A 166 0.90 -32.87 -35.44
C PHE A 166 -0.02 -31.65 -35.37
N GLY A 167 -0.31 -31.00 -36.51
CA GLY A 167 -1.24 -29.90 -36.55
C GLY A 167 -2.65 -30.29 -36.06
N THR A 168 -3.13 -31.47 -36.47
CA THR A 168 -4.42 -32.01 -36.00
C THR A 168 -4.39 -32.28 -34.47
N ALA A 169 -3.28 -32.82 -33.95
CA ALA A 169 -3.16 -33.08 -32.50
C ALA A 169 -3.14 -31.76 -31.68
N ILE A 170 -2.41 -30.74 -32.17
CA ILE A 170 -2.39 -29.42 -31.52
C ILE A 170 -3.78 -28.79 -31.55
N ALA A 171 -4.45 -28.79 -32.70
CA ALA A 171 -5.79 -28.25 -32.84
C ALA A 171 -6.81 -29.00 -31.98
N GLY A 172 -6.72 -30.32 -31.92
CA GLY A 172 -7.58 -31.16 -31.07
C GLY A 172 -7.40 -30.86 -29.57
N LEU A 173 -6.15 -30.75 -29.12
CA LEU A 173 -5.86 -30.35 -27.72
C LEU A 173 -6.37 -28.95 -27.44
N LEU A 174 -6.18 -28.00 -28.34
CA LEU A 174 -6.66 -26.63 -28.18
C LEU A 174 -8.18 -26.58 -28.04
N VAL A 175 -8.91 -27.34 -28.88
CA VAL A 175 -10.37 -27.47 -28.78
C VAL A 175 -10.77 -28.04 -27.39
N VAL A 176 -10.07 -29.09 -26.92
CA VAL A 176 -10.31 -29.66 -25.60
C VAL A 176 -10.10 -28.61 -24.51
N PHE A 177 -9.05 -27.79 -24.58
CA PHE A 177 -8.79 -26.73 -23.61
C PHE A 177 -9.87 -25.66 -23.65
N ILE A 178 -10.31 -25.24 -24.84
CA ILE A 178 -11.38 -24.24 -24.98
C ILE A 178 -12.70 -24.76 -24.42
N VAL A 179 -13.08 -26.01 -24.74
CA VAL A 179 -14.29 -26.64 -24.21
C VAL A 179 -14.20 -26.77 -22.67
N TRP A 180 -13.07 -27.21 -22.14
CA TRP A 180 -12.87 -27.30 -20.69
C TRP A 180 -12.92 -25.93 -20.01
N HIS A 181 -12.29 -24.91 -20.59
CA HIS A 181 -12.40 -23.54 -20.12
C HIS A 181 -13.85 -23.09 -20.05
N SER A 182 -14.63 -23.29 -21.10
CA SER A 182 -16.06 -22.92 -21.15
C SER A 182 -16.91 -23.68 -20.12
N LEU A 183 -16.56 -24.93 -19.79
CA LEU A 183 -17.27 -25.73 -18.81
C LEU A 183 -16.92 -25.37 -17.36
N THR A 184 -15.71 -24.88 -17.13
CA THR A 184 -15.19 -24.55 -15.78
C THR A 184 -15.26 -23.07 -15.46
N ASN A 185 -15.35 -22.22 -16.47
CA ASN A 185 -15.53 -20.79 -16.29
C ASN A 185 -17.02 -20.49 -16.00
N ARG A 186 -17.46 -20.86 -14.83
CA ARG A 186 -18.72 -20.35 -14.28
C ARG A 186 -18.38 -19.04 -13.63
N ASP A 187 -18.55 -17.94 -14.35
CA ASP A 187 -18.70 -16.66 -13.72
C ASP A 187 -19.85 -16.81 -12.71
N VAL A 188 -19.52 -16.63 -11.46
CA VAL A 188 -20.55 -16.25 -10.49
C VAL A 188 -20.93 -14.84 -10.90
N ILE A 189 -21.78 -14.73 -11.91
CA ILE A 189 -22.50 -13.50 -12.18
C ILE A 189 -23.33 -13.31 -10.91
N MET A 190 -22.86 -12.41 -10.05
CA MET A 190 -23.69 -11.93 -8.96
C MET A 190 -24.90 -11.29 -9.64
N THR A 191 -26.04 -11.96 -9.58
CA THR A 191 -27.28 -11.39 -10.07
C THR A 191 -27.55 -10.10 -9.30
N GLU A 192 -28.21 -9.16 -9.94
CA GLU A 192 -28.64 -7.91 -9.29
C GLU A 192 -29.37 -8.18 -7.96
N GLU A 193 -30.07 -9.32 -7.85
CA GLU A 193 -30.69 -9.85 -6.63
C GLU A 193 -29.66 -10.26 -5.56
N ALA A 194 -28.53 -10.86 -5.94
CA ALA A 194 -27.48 -11.20 -4.99
C ALA A 194 -26.70 -9.97 -4.51
N GLN A 195 -26.53 -8.96 -5.38
CA GLN A 195 -25.99 -7.64 -4.99
C GLN A 195 -26.94 -6.91 -4.05
N LEU A 196 -28.25 -6.89 -4.36
CA LEU A 196 -29.27 -6.31 -3.50
C LEU A 196 -29.39 -7.07 -2.17
N ALA A 197 -29.30 -8.39 -2.15
CA ALA A 197 -29.29 -9.19 -0.94
C ALA A 197 -28.03 -8.95 -0.09
N MET A 198 -26.88 -8.72 -0.72
CA MET A 198 -25.67 -8.27 -0.02
C MET A 198 -25.83 -6.86 0.53
N GLU A 199 -26.39 -5.93 -0.24
CA GLU A 199 -26.67 -4.57 0.23
C GLU A 199 -27.72 -4.55 1.35
N GLN A 200 -28.73 -5.39 1.28
CA GLN A 200 -29.74 -5.56 2.33
C GLN A 200 -29.17 -6.26 3.56
N GLY A 201 -28.27 -7.23 3.38
CA GLY A 201 -27.55 -7.87 4.49
C GLY A 201 -26.65 -6.91 5.27
N LEU A 202 -26.21 -5.82 4.67
CA LEU A 202 -25.52 -4.73 5.37
C LEU A 202 -26.43 -3.97 6.35
N HIS A 203 -27.76 -3.99 6.12
CA HIS A 203 -28.74 -3.33 6.98
C HIS A 203 -29.32 -4.23 8.08
N GLU A 204 -29.17 -5.54 7.96
CA GLU A 204 -29.72 -6.51 8.93
C GLU A 204 -28.79 -6.85 10.07
N GLY A 205 -27.66 -6.20 10.18
CA GLY A 205 -26.67 -6.40 11.25
C GLY A 205 -25.66 -7.51 10.94
N PRO A 206 -24.59 -7.55 11.70
CA PRO A 206 -23.49 -8.48 11.50
C PRO A 206 -23.96 -9.92 11.69
N GLY A 207 -23.70 -10.74 10.73
CA GLY A 207 -23.95 -12.16 10.80
C GLY A 207 -25.24 -12.57 10.14
N ALA A 208 -25.28 -12.43 8.84
CA ALA A 208 -26.21 -13.24 8.05
C ALA A 208 -26.07 -14.69 8.54
N LYS A 209 -27.14 -15.19 9.16
CA LYS A 209 -27.21 -16.50 9.86
C LYS A 209 -26.87 -17.72 9.00
N ASN A 210 -26.57 -17.52 7.71
CA ASN A 210 -26.37 -18.57 6.70
C ASN A 210 -24.99 -18.54 6.04
N ARG A 211 -23.97 -17.91 6.66
CA ARG A 211 -22.62 -18.00 6.11
C ARG A 211 -22.06 -19.41 6.29
N ASP A 212 -21.51 -19.92 5.24
CA ASP A 212 -20.65 -21.09 5.32
C ASP A 212 -19.33 -20.68 5.98
N VAL A 213 -19.28 -20.88 7.29
CA VAL A 213 -18.11 -20.57 8.14
C VAL A 213 -16.90 -21.42 7.75
N SER A 214 -17.09 -22.46 6.95
CA SER A 214 -16.01 -23.35 6.47
C SER A 214 -15.02 -22.62 5.54
N LEU A 215 -15.40 -21.49 4.97
CA LEU A 215 -14.51 -20.63 4.18
C LEU A 215 -13.49 -19.86 5.03
N PHE A 216 -13.74 -19.73 6.33
CA PHE A 216 -12.79 -19.12 7.25
C PHE A 216 -11.79 -20.18 7.70
N ILE A 217 -10.55 -19.98 7.35
CA ILE A 217 -9.46 -20.82 7.86
C ILE A 217 -9.51 -20.73 9.37
N GLU A 218 -9.62 -21.89 10.04
CA GLU A 218 -9.41 -21.96 11.49
C GLU A 218 -8.03 -21.42 11.80
N ASP A 219 -8.02 -20.25 12.42
CA ASP A 219 -6.83 -19.53 12.77
C ASP A 219 -6.92 -19.21 14.26
N GLU A 220 -5.86 -19.45 15.00
CA GLU A 220 -5.79 -19.11 16.43
C GLU A 220 -6.04 -17.60 16.65
N PHE A 221 -5.77 -16.80 15.63
CA PHE A 221 -5.98 -15.37 15.62
C PHE A 221 -7.46 -14.98 15.43
N VAL A 222 -8.19 -15.73 14.60
CA VAL A 222 -9.59 -15.45 14.24
C VAL A 222 -10.49 -16.52 14.83
N PRO A 223 -11.27 -16.22 15.87
CA PRO A 223 -12.28 -17.15 16.37
C PRO A 223 -13.34 -17.41 15.29
N VAL A 224 -13.57 -18.67 14.97
CA VAL A 224 -14.61 -19.08 14.01
C VAL A 224 -15.97 -18.53 14.45
N GLY A 225 -16.68 -17.90 13.52
CA GLY A 225 -18.01 -17.34 13.78
C GLY A 225 -18.03 -16.04 14.59
N PHE A 226 -16.86 -15.44 14.84
CA PHE A 226 -16.85 -14.13 15.48
C PHE A 226 -17.42 -13.06 14.54
N VAL A 227 -18.31 -12.25 15.07
CA VAL A 227 -18.89 -11.09 14.39
C VAL A 227 -18.67 -9.87 15.26
N PRO A 228 -18.09 -8.77 14.73
CA PRO A 228 -17.86 -7.56 15.50
C PRO A 228 -19.17 -7.04 16.08
N THR A 229 -19.17 -6.69 17.35
CA THR A 229 -20.33 -6.08 18.01
C THR A 229 -20.52 -4.66 17.44
N GLU A 230 -21.72 -4.34 17.00
CA GLU A 230 -22.08 -2.99 16.58
C GLU A 230 -21.81 -1.99 17.72
N SER A 231 -21.22 -0.86 17.39
CA SER A 231 -20.93 0.18 18.35
C SER A 231 -21.19 1.55 17.75
N PRO A 232 -21.83 2.49 18.47
CA PRO A 232 -22.03 3.84 18.01
C PRO A 232 -20.73 4.64 18.00
N PHE A 233 -19.71 4.18 18.72
CA PHE A 233 -18.38 4.78 18.75
C PHE A 233 -17.52 4.32 17.58
N PHE A 234 -18.01 3.33 16.84
CA PHE A 234 -17.33 2.80 15.68
C PHE A 234 -18.32 2.75 14.52
N PRO A 235 -18.06 3.41 13.41
CA PRO A 235 -18.94 3.36 12.25
C PRO A 235 -19.12 1.92 11.76
N SER A 236 -20.36 1.47 11.60
CA SER A 236 -20.68 0.13 11.08
C SER A 236 -20.06 -0.14 9.71
N ALA A 237 -19.83 0.92 8.96
CA ALA A 237 -19.18 0.88 7.65
C ALA A 237 -17.72 0.37 7.68
N ALA A 238 -17.03 0.50 8.80
CA ALA A 238 -15.66 -0.02 8.93
C ALA A 238 -15.60 -1.53 9.23
N THR A 239 -16.70 -2.23 9.04
CA THR A 239 -16.76 -3.69 9.05
C THR A 239 -16.49 -4.25 7.65
N THR A 240 -16.50 -5.58 7.52
CA THR A 240 -16.43 -6.22 6.21
C THR A 240 -17.73 -6.00 5.42
N THR A 241 -17.69 -6.13 4.11
CA THR A 241 -18.83 -5.89 3.22
C THR A 241 -20.06 -6.71 3.57
N THR A 242 -19.91 -7.93 4.05
CA THR A 242 -21.02 -8.83 4.43
C THR A 242 -21.26 -8.86 5.94
N GLY A 243 -20.62 -7.98 6.71
CA GLY A 243 -20.73 -7.93 8.18
C GLY A 243 -19.95 -9.00 8.93
N GLY A 244 -19.27 -9.92 8.25
CA GLY A 244 -18.27 -10.80 8.83
C GLY A 244 -16.91 -10.10 8.90
N TYR A 245 -15.88 -10.79 9.37
CA TYR A 245 -14.57 -10.21 9.38
C TYR A 245 -13.48 -11.21 8.98
N LEU A 246 -12.38 -10.70 8.42
CA LEU A 246 -11.28 -11.50 7.92
C LEU A 246 -9.94 -10.95 8.44
N PRO A 247 -9.66 -10.97 9.76
CA PRO A 247 -8.41 -10.45 10.29
C PRO A 247 -7.20 -11.23 9.79
N SER A 248 -7.35 -12.49 9.40
CA SER A 248 -6.34 -13.27 8.71
C SER A 248 -5.91 -12.67 7.36
N ARG A 249 -6.73 -11.77 6.80
CA ARG A 249 -6.37 -11.00 5.60
C ARG A 249 -5.58 -9.74 5.93
N ILE A 250 -5.82 -9.15 7.09
CA ILE A 250 -5.09 -7.96 7.57
C ILE A 250 -3.74 -8.36 8.15
N ILE A 251 -3.72 -9.50 8.85
CA ILE A 251 -2.51 -10.14 9.35
C ILE A 251 -2.52 -11.57 8.83
N THR A 252 -1.56 -11.91 8.01
CA THR A 252 -1.42 -13.27 7.47
C THR A 252 -0.78 -14.19 8.52
N ARG A 253 -0.95 -15.51 8.36
CA ARG A 253 -0.28 -16.49 9.24
C ARG A 253 1.23 -16.32 9.27
N ASN A 254 1.82 -15.84 8.18
CA ASN A 254 3.25 -15.64 8.09
C ASN A 254 3.72 -14.42 8.89
N ASP A 255 2.80 -13.50 9.21
CA ASP A 255 3.08 -12.31 10.02
C ASP A 255 2.94 -12.60 11.53
N LEU A 256 2.28 -13.71 11.88
CA LEU A 256 2.12 -14.15 13.25
C LEU A 256 3.42 -14.79 13.73
N GLY A 257 4.31 -13.99 14.29
CA GLY A 257 5.41 -14.53 15.10
C GLY A 257 4.86 -15.26 16.34
N SER A 258 5.67 -16.08 17.00
CA SER A 258 5.28 -16.58 18.33
C SER A 258 5.11 -15.39 19.29
N GLN A 259 4.14 -15.46 20.18
CA GLN A 259 3.92 -14.39 21.18
C GLN A 259 5.17 -14.19 22.05
N GLU A 260 5.93 -15.26 22.32
CA GLU A 260 7.21 -15.18 23.00
C GLU A 260 8.23 -14.36 22.20
N LYS A 261 8.34 -14.57 20.90
CA LYS A 261 9.24 -13.82 20.04
C LYS A 261 8.89 -12.35 20.02
N ILE A 262 7.61 -12.00 19.90
CA ILE A 262 7.15 -10.61 19.94
C ILE A 262 7.52 -9.97 21.28
N LYS A 263 7.33 -10.66 22.40
CA LYS A 263 7.72 -10.21 23.73
C LYS A 263 9.20 -9.88 23.85
N GLU A 264 10.07 -10.71 23.27
CA GLU A 264 11.52 -10.53 23.29
C GLU A 264 11.96 -9.37 22.38
N GLU A 265 11.22 -9.11 21.30
CA GLU A 265 11.52 -8.06 20.34
C GLU A 265 11.04 -6.67 20.77
N ILE A 266 10.07 -6.57 21.70
CA ILE A 266 9.51 -5.28 22.13
C ILE A 266 10.54 -4.51 22.99
N ASP A 267 10.81 -3.28 22.58
CA ASP A 267 11.66 -2.36 23.35
C ASP A 267 10.90 -1.65 24.48
N GLN A 268 11.61 -0.83 25.27
CA GLN A 268 11.04 -0.10 26.41
C GLN A 268 9.89 0.85 26.02
N TYR A 269 9.78 1.25 24.75
CA TYR A 269 8.73 2.12 24.23
C TYR A 269 7.59 1.33 23.58
N GLY A 270 7.69 0.02 23.49
CA GLY A 270 6.67 -0.85 22.89
C GLY A 270 6.84 -1.10 21.38
N PHE A 271 7.95 -0.73 20.77
CA PHE A 271 8.22 -1.01 19.36
C PHE A 271 8.80 -2.41 19.17
N VAL A 272 8.25 -3.14 18.21
CA VAL A 272 8.84 -4.40 17.73
C VAL A 272 10.00 -4.07 16.80
N LYS A 273 11.16 -4.67 17.05
CA LYS A 273 12.42 -4.31 16.37
C LYS A 273 12.55 -4.89 14.97
N GLU A 274 12.27 -6.16 14.81
CA GLU A 274 12.63 -6.91 13.60
C GLU A 274 11.44 -7.44 12.81
N THR A 275 10.31 -7.71 13.44
CA THR A 275 9.17 -8.34 12.77
C THR A 275 8.26 -7.30 12.12
N ALA A 276 8.12 -7.36 10.80
CA ALA A 276 7.24 -6.51 10.02
C ALA A 276 5.81 -7.09 9.96
N ILE A 277 5.11 -7.10 11.10
CA ILE A 277 3.77 -7.65 11.20
C ILE A 277 2.83 -6.98 10.21
N GLY A 278 2.12 -7.80 9.43
CA GLY A 278 1.18 -7.32 8.41
C GLY A 278 1.81 -6.99 7.04
N ALA A 279 3.10 -7.28 6.84
CA ALA A 279 3.81 -7.02 5.60
C ALA A 279 4.62 -8.21 5.07
N THR A 280 4.83 -9.26 5.85
CA THR A 280 5.76 -10.37 5.54
C THR A 280 5.43 -11.03 4.20
N THR A 281 4.16 -11.32 3.93
CA THR A 281 3.73 -11.92 2.66
C THR A 281 3.97 -10.96 1.49
N CYS A 282 3.68 -9.68 1.66
CA CYS A 282 3.84 -8.65 0.62
C CYS A 282 5.32 -8.41 0.31
N ASN A 283 6.20 -8.51 1.32
CA ASN A 283 7.64 -8.27 1.22
C ASN A 283 8.33 -9.19 0.21
N ARG A 284 7.77 -10.37 -0.07
CA ARG A 284 8.34 -11.28 -1.09
C ARG A 284 8.42 -10.66 -2.49
N CYS A 285 7.56 -9.69 -2.79
CA CYS A 285 7.48 -9.04 -4.10
C CYS A 285 7.60 -7.50 -4.01
N HIS A 286 7.17 -6.88 -2.90
CA HIS A 286 7.09 -5.43 -2.71
C HIS A 286 8.11 -4.94 -1.68
N GLN A 287 9.38 -5.27 -1.89
CA GLN A 287 10.46 -5.03 -0.91
C GLN A 287 10.70 -3.55 -0.64
N ASP A 288 10.73 -2.71 -1.68
CA ASP A 288 10.92 -1.27 -1.52
C ASP A 288 9.74 -0.61 -0.81
N ILE A 289 8.52 -0.99 -1.17
CA ILE A 289 7.29 -0.48 -0.55
C ILE A 289 7.25 -0.87 0.93
N VAL A 290 7.56 -2.11 1.27
CA VAL A 290 7.59 -2.57 2.66
C VAL A 290 8.66 -1.85 3.46
N ALA A 291 9.89 -1.73 2.95
CA ALA A 291 10.97 -1.00 3.61
C ALA A 291 10.63 0.49 3.85
N GLN A 292 9.83 1.09 2.98
CA GLN A 292 9.31 2.44 3.17
C GLN A 292 8.25 2.49 4.26
N TRP A 293 7.26 1.59 4.19
CA TRP A 293 6.17 1.51 5.16
C TRP A 293 6.67 1.21 6.58
N GLU A 294 7.69 0.39 6.74
CA GLU A 294 8.30 0.07 8.03
C GLU A 294 8.79 1.29 8.82
N THR A 295 9.07 2.40 8.15
CA THR A 295 9.48 3.65 8.77
C THR A 295 8.33 4.61 9.03
N SER A 296 7.13 4.31 8.52
CA SER A 296 5.98 5.23 8.52
C SER A 296 5.25 5.25 9.88
N ALA A 297 4.59 6.37 10.15
CA ALA A 297 3.69 6.48 11.30
C ALA A 297 2.48 5.53 11.20
N HIS A 298 2.09 5.11 9.99
CA HIS A 298 1.01 4.15 9.79
C HIS A 298 1.33 2.77 10.35
N ARG A 299 2.58 2.31 10.22
CA ARG A 299 2.99 1.08 10.89
C ARG A 299 2.84 1.16 12.41
N PHE A 300 3.13 2.32 12.96
CA PHE A 300 3.08 2.57 14.41
C PHE A 300 1.77 3.27 14.81
N ALA A 301 0.64 2.78 14.34
CA ALA A 301 -0.66 3.39 14.62
C ALA A 301 -1.38 2.79 15.83
N SER A 302 -1.02 1.56 16.24
CA SER A 302 -1.68 0.79 17.28
C SER A 302 -0.93 0.81 18.63
N PHE A 303 -0.99 -0.25 19.42
CA PHE A 303 -0.31 -0.40 20.72
C PHE A 303 1.22 -0.54 20.63
N ASN A 304 1.75 -0.53 19.43
CA ASN A 304 3.15 -0.30 19.13
C ASN A 304 3.53 1.20 19.08
N ASN A 305 2.60 2.08 19.49
CA ASN A 305 2.78 3.52 19.63
C ASN A 305 2.52 3.91 21.09
N PRO A 306 3.52 4.35 21.85
CA PRO A 306 3.35 4.63 23.26
C PRO A 306 2.39 5.80 23.55
N PHE A 307 2.26 6.74 22.63
CA PHE A 307 1.31 7.86 22.77
C PHE A 307 -0.13 7.39 22.60
N TYR A 308 -0.36 6.52 21.60
CA TYR A 308 -1.66 5.93 21.37
C TYR A 308 -2.06 4.99 22.52
N GLU A 309 -1.16 4.10 22.93
CA GLU A 309 -1.39 3.20 24.07
C GLU A 309 -1.78 3.98 25.32
N ALA A 310 -1.04 5.05 25.65
CA ALA A 310 -1.35 5.89 26.81
C ALA A 310 -2.75 6.52 26.70
N THR A 311 -3.13 7.02 25.53
CA THR A 311 -4.45 7.60 25.29
C THR A 311 -5.57 6.58 25.47
N ILE A 312 -5.41 5.37 24.91
CA ILE A 312 -6.42 4.31 25.01
C ILE A 312 -6.52 3.78 26.46
N THR A 313 -5.41 3.64 27.15
CA THR A 313 -5.39 3.20 28.54
C THR A 313 -6.09 4.22 29.43
N ASP A 314 -5.76 5.51 29.28
CA ASP A 314 -6.42 6.57 30.03
C ASP A 314 -7.94 6.60 29.78
N MET A 315 -8.36 6.44 28.53
CA MET A 315 -9.79 6.38 28.19
C MET A 315 -10.48 5.17 28.83
N ARG A 316 -9.84 4.00 28.85
CA ARG A 316 -10.40 2.78 29.44
C ARG A 316 -10.49 2.85 30.94
N ASP A 317 -9.51 3.48 31.61
CA ASP A 317 -9.44 3.56 33.06
C ASP A 317 -10.32 4.68 33.63
N HIS A 318 -10.51 5.79 32.89
CA HIS A 318 -11.15 7.00 33.43
C HIS A 318 -12.46 7.38 32.75
N ALA A 319 -12.81 6.83 31.58
CA ALA A 319 -14.06 7.17 30.91
C ALA A 319 -15.27 6.38 31.47
N THR A 320 -15.60 6.64 32.74
CA THR A 320 -16.61 5.88 33.49
C THR A 320 -18.03 6.45 33.39
N GLU A 321 -18.20 7.69 32.94
CA GLU A 321 -19.51 8.31 32.83
C GLU A 321 -20.31 7.73 31.63
N PRO A 322 -21.49 7.14 31.88
CA PRO A 322 -22.34 6.65 30.81
C PRO A 322 -22.95 7.81 30.04
N ASN A 323 -22.89 7.77 28.72
CA ASN A 323 -23.68 8.67 27.87
C ASN A 323 -25.09 8.13 27.62
N MET A 324 -25.95 8.92 27.01
CA MET A 324 -27.36 8.52 26.71
C MET A 324 -27.43 7.24 25.88
N TRP A 325 -26.47 7.00 25.01
CA TRP A 325 -26.44 5.81 24.17
C TRP A 325 -26.09 4.57 25.00
N VAL A 326 -25.05 4.64 25.82
CA VAL A 326 -24.66 3.55 26.73
C VAL A 326 -25.80 3.22 27.70
N GLN A 327 -26.52 4.22 28.20
CA GLN A 327 -27.69 4.00 29.07
C GLN A 327 -28.79 3.20 28.34
N LYS A 328 -29.05 3.48 27.06
CA LYS A 328 -30.03 2.73 26.27
C LYS A 328 -29.59 1.28 25.97
N HIS A 329 -28.31 1.02 25.89
CA HIS A 329 -27.74 -0.22 25.38
C HIS A 329 -26.88 -0.95 26.43
N VAL A 330 -27.04 -0.63 27.73
CA VAL A 330 -26.28 -1.22 28.86
C VAL A 330 -26.26 -2.75 28.81
N ALA A 331 -27.34 -3.38 28.35
CA ALA A 331 -27.41 -4.83 28.23
C ALA A 331 -26.38 -5.41 27.26
N GLN A 332 -26.03 -4.68 26.18
CA GLN A 332 -25.04 -5.09 25.20
C GLN A 332 -23.60 -4.93 25.71
N TYR A 333 -23.40 -4.11 26.73
CA TYR A 333 -22.08 -3.82 27.29
C TYR A 333 -21.76 -4.61 28.57
N LYS A 334 -22.65 -5.45 29.05
CA LYS A 334 -22.38 -6.34 30.20
C LYS A 334 -21.16 -7.24 29.99
N ASP A 335 -20.91 -7.60 28.73
CA ASP A 335 -19.76 -8.42 28.35
C ASP A 335 -18.41 -7.67 28.35
N PHE A 336 -18.43 -6.34 28.50
CA PHE A 336 -17.22 -5.53 28.57
C PHE A 336 -16.57 -5.47 29.96
N GLY A 337 -17.23 -6.00 31.00
CA GLY A 337 -16.77 -5.97 32.39
C GLY A 337 -16.97 -4.61 33.07
N GLU A 338 -16.32 -4.41 34.23
CA GLU A 338 -16.43 -3.16 35.05
C GLU A 338 -15.97 -1.92 34.30
N ASP A 339 -15.00 -2.06 33.39
CA ASP A 339 -14.47 -0.97 32.55
C ASP A 339 -15.23 -0.82 31.22
N GLY A 340 -16.46 -1.33 31.17
CA GLY A 340 -17.22 -1.50 29.92
C GLY A 340 -17.39 -0.21 29.12
N ILE A 341 -17.62 0.92 29.76
CA ILE A 341 -17.83 2.21 29.09
C ILE A 341 -16.55 2.68 28.39
N GLY A 342 -15.41 2.65 29.10
CA GLY A 342 -14.13 3.04 28.56
C GLY A 342 -13.69 2.16 27.39
N ARG A 343 -13.92 0.83 27.50
CA ARG A 343 -13.65 -0.11 26.40
C ARG A 343 -14.53 0.18 25.18
N ALA A 344 -15.82 0.42 25.39
CA ALA A 344 -16.73 0.78 24.32
C ALA A 344 -16.30 2.07 23.60
N LYS A 345 -15.97 3.12 24.37
CA LYS A 345 -15.49 4.39 23.83
C LYS A 345 -14.18 4.20 23.04
N SER A 346 -13.22 3.42 23.57
CA SER A 346 -11.93 3.19 22.90
C SER A 346 -12.05 2.53 21.52
N LYS A 347 -13.13 1.82 21.24
CA LYS A 347 -13.39 1.25 19.89
C LYS A 347 -13.54 2.32 18.81
N TRP A 348 -13.93 3.53 19.18
CA TRP A 348 -14.03 4.63 18.23
C TRP A 348 -12.70 4.93 17.52
N CYS A 349 -11.57 4.70 18.19
CA CYS A 349 -10.25 4.92 17.62
C CYS A 349 -9.82 3.81 16.64
N SER A 350 -10.41 2.61 16.79
CA SER A 350 -9.90 1.37 16.18
C SER A 350 -9.97 1.35 14.66
N GLY A 351 -10.95 2.00 14.04
CA GLY A 351 -11.09 2.03 12.58
C GLY A 351 -9.92 2.67 11.85
N CYS A 352 -9.28 3.63 12.51
CA CYS A 352 -8.14 4.35 11.94
C CYS A 352 -6.79 3.90 12.53
N HIS A 353 -6.78 3.21 13.67
CA HIS A 353 -5.56 2.85 14.39
C HIS A 353 -5.36 1.34 14.53
N ASP A 354 -6.42 0.58 14.85
CA ASP A 354 -6.35 -0.82 15.22
C ASP A 354 -7.30 -1.73 14.41
N PRO A 355 -7.31 -1.69 13.08
CA PRO A 355 -8.20 -2.57 12.30
C PRO A 355 -8.03 -4.05 12.65
N ALA A 356 -6.79 -4.49 12.95
CA ALA A 356 -6.51 -5.87 13.34
C ALA A 356 -7.17 -6.25 14.67
N LEU A 357 -6.98 -5.45 15.72
CA LEU A 357 -7.62 -5.68 17.04
C LEU A 357 -9.13 -5.57 16.96
N MET A 358 -9.61 -4.57 16.22
CA MET A 358 -11.04 -4.35 16.06
C MET A 358 -11.72 -5.54 15.41
N LEU A 359 -11.24 -5.95 14.23
CA LEU A 359 -11.81 -7.05 13.47
C LEU A 359 -11.65 -8.40 14.19
N ALA A 360 -10.60 -8.56 15.01
CA ALA A 360 -10.43 -9.69 15.90
C ALA A 360 -11.38 -9.67 17.12
N GLY A 361 -12.18 -8.61 17.31
CA GLY A 361 -13.05 -8.46 18.48
C GLY A 361 -12.30 -8.30 19.81
N LYS A 362 -11.01 -8.06 19.74
CA LYS A 362 -10.15 -7.97 20.94
C LYS A 362 -10.22 -6.61 21.61
N MET A 363 -10.77 -5.60 20.93
CA MET A 363 -11.06 -4.31 21.55
C MET A 363 -12.11 -4.38 22.67
N ASN A 364 -12.88 -5.45 22.74
CA ASN A 364 -13.86 -5.68 23.82
C ASN A 364 -13.23 -6.26 25.11
N LYS A 365 -11.94 -6.59 25.09
CA LYS A 365 -11.21 -7.24 26.19
C LYS A 365 -10.02 -6.39 26.62
N PRO A 366 -9.39 -6.68 27.77
CA PRO A 366 -8.08 -6.15 28.10
C PRO A 366 -7.12 -6.42 26.93
N ILE A 367 -6.32 -5.43 26.56
CA ILE A 367 -5.39 -5.55 25.43
C ILE A 367 -4.02 -5.92 25.95
N ASP A 368 -3.49 -7.04 25.42
CA ASP A 368 -2.08 -7.38 25.62
C ASP A 368 -1.25 -6.83 24.46
N ARG A 369 -0.42 -5.83 24.75
CA ARG A 369 0.48 -5.21 23.77
C ARG A 369 1.50 -6.17 23.14
N ASN A 370 1.71 -7.34 23.74
CA ASN A 370 2.67 -8.34 23.25
C ASN A 370 2.06 -9.26 22.17
N THR A 371 0.83 -9.03 21.76
CA THR A 371 0.19 -9.81 20.70
C THR A 371 0.48 -9.22 19.31
N ALA A 372 0.45 -10.06 18.27
CA ALA A 372 0.70 -9.63 16.90
C ALA A 372 -0.30 -8.56 16.45
N GLU A 373 -1.58 -8.72 16.77
CA GLU A 373 -2.62 -7.78 16.42
C GLU A 373 -2.45 -6.40 17.10
N ALA A 374 -1.95 -6.37 18.34
CA ALA A 374 -1.65 -5.12 19.03
C ALA A 374 -0.41 -4.42 18.46
N GLN A 375 0.47 -5.15 17.82
CA GLN A 375 1.69 -4.66 17.20
C GLN A 375 1.54 -4.40 15.69
N ALA A 376 0.38 -4.64 15.11
CA ALA A 376 0.19 -4.58 13.67
C ALA A 376 0.13 -3.16 13.10
N GLY A 377 -0.47 -2.21 13.82
CA GLY A 377 -0.74 -0.88 13.28
C GLY A 377 -1.65 -0.94 12.05
N LEU A 378 -1.41 -0.07 11.08
CA LEU A 378 -2.05 -0.11 9.77
C LEU A 378 -1.18 -0.94 8.81
N THR A 379 -1.59 -2.20 8.60
CA THR A 379 -0.91 -3.14 7.71
C THR A 379 -1.17 -2.82 6.24
N CYS A 380 -0.49 -3.51 5.33
CA CYS A 380 -0.77 -3.39 3.89
C CYS A 380 -2.25 -3.63 3.59
N LEU A 381 -2.84 -4.68 4.15
CA LEU A 381 -4.24 -5.02 3.91
C LEU A 381 -5.22 -4.17 4.71
N SER A 382 -4.82 -3.52 5.81
CA SER A 382 -5.67 -2.52 6.46
C SER A 382 -6.08 -1.40 5.50
N CYS A 383 -5.21 -1.11 4.53
CA CYS A 383 -5.46 -0.14 3.47
C CYS A 383 -5.96 -0.80 2.18
N HIS A 384 -5.20 -1.77 1.65
CA HIS A 384 -5.47 -2.34 0.33
C HIS A 384 -6.67 -3.29 0.30
N ALA A 385 -7.19 -3.70 1.46
CA ALA A 385 -8.43 -4.45 1.56
C ALA A 385 -9.69 -3.59 1.60
N ILE A 386 -9.58 -2.27 1.74
CA ILE A 386 -10.73 -1.38 1.66
C ILE A 386 -11.34 -1.47 0.24
N ASP A 387 -12.62 -1.79 0.16
CA ASP A 387 -13.33 -1.95 -1.11
C ASP A 387 -14.36 -0.86 -1.39
N LYS A 388 -14.83 -0.18 -0.36
CA LYS A 388 -15.85 0.87 -0.48
C LYS A 388 -15.65 1.99 0.55
N ILE A 389 -15.84 3.22 0.08
CA ILE A 389 -15.97 4.41 0.91
C ILE A 389 -17.44 4.83 0.83
N HIS A 390 -18.12 4.92 1.98
CA HIS A 390 -19.58 5.13 1.97
C HIS A 390 -19.95 6.58 1.70
N ASN A 391 -19.26 7.51 2.33
CA ASN A 391 -19.53 8.94 2.21
C ASN A 391 -18.33 9.78 2.69
N LEU A 392 -18.48 11.09 2.69
CA LEU A 392 -17.44 12.04 3.03
C LEU A 392 -17.42 12.46 4.52
N THR A 393 -17.97 11.67 5.43
CA THR A 393 -17.99 12.02 6.85
C THR A 393 -16.68 11.79 7.59
N GLY A 394 -15.79 10.94 7.04
CA GLY A 394 -14.59 10.48 7.74
C GLY A 394 -14.90 9.45 8.83
N ASN A 395 -14.20 9.49 9.96
CA ASN A 395 -14.41 8.61 11.12
C ASN A 395 -14.35 7.12 10.81
N GLY A 396 -13.49 6.70 9.86
CA GLY A 396 -13.39 5.30 9.46
C GLY A 396 -14.58 4.79 8.65
N ASN A 397 -15.26 5.65 7.88
CA ASN A 397 -16.46 5.29 7.13
C ASN A 397 -16.14 4.57 5.81
N TYR A 398 -15.62 3.36 5.93
CA TYR A 398 -15.23 2.48 4.83
C TYR A 398 -15.62 1.03 5.12
N ASN A 399 -15.67 0.20 4.08
CA ASN A 399 -15.75 -1.25 4.21
C ASN A 399 -14.41 -1.89 3.86
N ILE A 400 -14.10 -2.98 4.57
CA ILE A 400 -13.06 -3.93 4.19
C ILE A 400 -13.72 -5.10 3.46
N ALA A 401 -13.15 -5.49 2.32
CA ALA A 401 -13.71 -6.58 1.52
C ALA A 401 -13.76 -7.90 2.29
N ASP A 402 -14.91 -8.53 2.28
CA ASP A 402 -15.13 -9.85 2.89
C ASP A 402 -14.44 -10.96 2.14
N GLU A 403 -14.70 -10.95 0.84
CA GLU A 403 -14.24 -11.97 -0.08
C GLU A 403 -12.93 -11.53 -0.72
N GLN A 404 -11.94 -11.34 0.10
CA GLN A 404 -10.57 -11.30 -0.42
C GLN A 404 -10.04 -12.73 -0.52
N GLU A 405 -10.84 -13.62 -1.05
CA GLU A 405 -10.32 -14.88 -1.50
C GLU A 405 -9.21 -14.58 -2.50
N ASP A 406 -8.04 -15.01 -2.15
CA ASP A 406 -6.95 -15.02 -3.10
C ASP A 406 -7.35 -15.99 -4.22
N PRO A 407 -7.61 -15.51 -5.43
CA PRO A 407 -8.14 -16.34 -6.52
C PRO A 407 -7.08 -17.26 -7.10
N TYR A 408 -5.84 -17.16 -6.63
CA TYR A 408 -4.74 -17.97 -7.14
C TYR A 408 -4.67 -19.32 -6.42
N LEU A 409 -4.33 -20.37 -7.17
CA LEU A 409 -4.11 -21.70 -6.60
C LEU A 409 -3.03 -21.66 -5.52
N PHE A 410 -3.20 -22.47 -4.48
CA PHE A 410 -2.30 -22.57 -3.34
C PHE A 410 -2.24 -21.32 -2.44
N ALA A 411 -3.27 -20.48 -2.44
CA ALA A 411 -3.36 -19.28 -1.60
C ALA A 411 -3.10 -19.53 -0.11
N THR A 412 -3.46 -20.73 0.38
CA THR A 412 -3.27 -21.14 1.77
C THR A 412 -1.97 -21.95 2.02
N ALA A 413 -1.09 -22.02 1.03
CA ALA A 413 0.15 -22.79 1.15
C ALA A 413 1.08 -22.17 2.21
N LYS A 414 1.71 -23.03 3.00
CA LYS A 414 2.69 -22.63 4.00
C LYS A 414 3.91 -21.99 3.32
N ASP A 415 4.41 -20.93 3.92
CA ASP A 415 5.63 -20.23 3.45
C ASP A 415 6.81 -21.21 3.29
N GLY A 416 7.61 -20.98 2.25
CA GLY A 416 8.74 -21.85 1.91
C GLY A 416 8.37 -23.19 1.30
N SER A 417 7.06 -23.49 1.13
CA SER A 417 6.61 -24.70 0.46
C SER A 417 6.60 -24.56 -1.06
N ILE A 418 6.61 -25.68 -1.77
CA ILE A 418 6.41 -25.69 -3.24
C ILE A 418 5.09 -25.05 -3.61
N GLY A 419 4.04 -25.23 -2.81
CA GLY A 419 2.74 -24.60 -3.03
C GLY A 419 2.82 -23.08 -3.01
N ALA A 420 3.51 -22.48 -2.03
CA ALA A 420 3.71 -21.03 -1.95
C ALA A 420 4.49 -20.49 -3.18
N TYR A 421 5.51 -21.24 -3.63
CA TYR A 421 6.24 -20.87 -4.84
C TYR A 421 5.37 -20.92 -6.10
N LEU A 422 4.52 -21.93 -6.25
CA LEU A 422 3.59 -22.05 -7.37
C LEU A 422 2.51 -20.96 -7.34
N HIS A 423 2.04 -20.59 -6.16
CA HIS A 423 1.14 -19.47 -5.95
C HIS A 423 1.76 -18.15 -6.43
N ASP A 424 2.97 -17.84 -5.97
CA ASP A 424 3.68 -16.63 -6.40
C ASP A 424 3.96 -16.61 -7.91
N ALA A 425 4.25 -17.77 -8.48
CA ALA A 425 4.44 -17.91 -9.92
C ALA A 425 3.14 -17.62 -10.70
N ALA A 426 1.99 -18.04 -10.19
CA ALA A 426 0.68 -17.77 -10.79
C ALA A 426 0.35 -16.26 -10.73
N ILE A 427 0.60 -15.58 -9.60
CA ILE A 427 0.42 -14.13 -9.49
C ILE A 427 1.34 -13.39 -10.49
N LYS A 428 2.62 -13.76 -10.54
CA LYS A 428 3.59 -13.15 -11.46
C LYS A 428 3.22 -13.32 -12.92
N ALA A 429 2.60 -14.44 -13.28
CA ALA A 429 2.18 -14.72 -14.64
C ALA A 429 0.91 -13.95 -15.06
N LYS A 430 -0.03 -13.69 -14.13
CA LYS A 430 -1.23 -12.88 -14.38
C LYS A 430 -1.52 -11.94 -13.22
N PRO A 431 -0.80 -10.83 -13.10
CA PRO A 431 -0.93 -9.92 -11.96
C PRO A 431 -2.18 -9.02 -12.01
N ASP A 432 -2.96 -9.06 -13.09
CA ASP A 432 -4.05 -8.10 -13.32
C ASP A 432 -5.17 -8.23 -12.27
N VAL A 433 -5.52 -9.46 -11.88
CA VAL A 433 -6.54 -9.69 -10.84
C VAL A 433 -6.03 -9.24 -9.48
N HIS A 434 -4.77 -9.55 -9.14
CA HIS A 434 -4.13 -9.04 -7.92
C HIS A 434 -4.16 -7.51 -7.87
N LYS A 435 -3.83 -6.83 -8.98
CA LYS A 435 -3.90 -5.37 -9.07
C LYS A 435 -5.32 -4.84 -8.88
N GLN A 436 -6.31 -5.48 -9.49
CA GLN A 436 -7.70 -5.04 -9.37
C GLN A 436 -8.21 -5.17 -7.94
N GLN A 437 -7.81 -6.21 -7.23
CA GLN A 437 -8.15 -6.39 -5.83
C GLN A 437 -7.44 -5.38 -4.91
N MET A 438 -6.15 -5.13 -5.15
CA MET A 438 -5.29 -4.33 -4.26
C MET A 438 -5.20 -2.85 -4.64
N LEU A 439 -5.55 -2.46 -5.87
CA LEU A 439 -5.44 -1.09 -6.38
C LEU A 439 -6.75 -0.63 -6.99
N LYS A 440 -7.69 -0.25 -6.15
CA LYS A 440 -8.98 0.30 -6.58
C LYS A 440 -8.82 1.76 -7.05
N PRO A 441 -9.69 2.27 -7.94
CA PRO A 441 -9.58 3.62 -8.49
C PRO A 441 -9.47 4.72 -7.44
N PHE A 442 -10.25 4.62 -6.35
CA PHE A 442 -10.29 5.63 -5.29
C PHE A 442 -8.98 5.76 -4.48
N PHE A 443 -8.04 4.80 -4.56
CA PHE A 443 -6.71 4.98 -3.95
C PHE A 443 -5.90 6.14 -4.54
N ARG A 444 -6.36 6.72 -5.65
CA ARG A 444 -5.74 7.89 -6.28
C ARG A 444 -6.42 9.20 -5.93
N GLU A 445 -7.46 9.15 -5.13
CA GLU A 445 -8.31 10.27 -4.74
C GLU A 445 -8.09 10.60 -3.27
N SER A 446 -8.23 11.86 -2.89
CA SER A 446 -8.08 12.33 -1.50
C SER A 446 -9.16 11.78 -0.58
N GLU A 447 -10.31 11.41 -1.14
CA GLU A 447 -11.44 10.77 -0.46
C GLU A 447 -11.03 9.47 0.23
N TYR A 448 -10.04 8.78 -0.31
CA TYR A 448 -9.46 7.60 0.35
C TYR A 448 -8.78 7.96 1.68
N CYS A 449 -7.92 8.96 1.67
CA CYS A 449 -7.22 9.42 2.87
C CYS A 449 -8.18 10.03 3.89
N MET A 450 -9.24 10.68 3.41
CA MET A 450 -10.30 11.29 4.21
C MET A 450 -10.96 10.29 5.17
N THR A 451 -11.04 9.02 4.82
CA THR A 451 -11.65 8.00 5.69
C THR A 451 -11.08 8.02 7.11
N CYS A 452 -9.78 8.32 7.27
CA CYS A 452 -9.08 8.41 8.55
C CYS A 452 -8.61 9.84 8.88
N HIS A 453 -8.37 10.70 7.85
CA HIS A 453 -7.86 12.07 8.02
C HIS A 453 -8.97 13.14 8.00
N LYS A 454 -10.16 12.76 8.42
CA LYS A 454 -11.28 13.64 8.74
C LYS A 454 -12.05 13.04 9.91
N VAL A 455 -11.97 13.68 11.06
CA VAL A 455 -12.46 13.15 12.31
C VAL A 455 -13.39 14.15 12.97
N SER A 456 -14.47 13.67 13.53
CA SER A 456 -15.37 14.43 14.38
C SER A 456 -15.75 13.61 15.62
N LEU A 457 -15.77 14.26 16.77
CA LEU A 457 -16.32 13.71 18.00
C LEU A 457 -17.82 14.04 18.05
N ASN A 458 -18.65 13.04 18.21
CA ASN A 458 -20.09 13.21 18.33
C ASN A 458 -20.53 13.23 19.79
N GLU A 459 -21.79 13.59 20.04
CA GLU A 459 -22.37 13.64 21.38
C GLU A 459 -22.31 12.30 22.10
N THR A 460 -22.38 11.21 21.34
CA THR A 460 -22.32 9.85 21.88
C THR A 460 -20.97 9.55 22.50
N PHE A 461 -19.90 10.12 21.95
CA PHE A 461 -18.54 9.90 22.41
C PHE A 461 -18.21 10.70 23.69
N ASN A 462 -18.47 12.00 23.70
CA ASN A 462 -18.00 12.89 24.75
C ASN A 462 -19.10 13.52 25.62
N ASN A 463 -20.36 13.11 25.49
CA ASN A 463 -21.53 13.63 26.23
C ASN A 463 -21.79 15.13 26.05
N TYR A 464 -21.29 15.75 25.02
CA TYR A 464 -21.39 17.18 24.85
C TYR A 464 -22.06 17.56 23.56
N ARG A 465 -21.29 17.83 22.53
CA ARG A 465 -21.77 18.18 21.21
C ARG A 465 -20.79 17.71 20.16
N TRP A 466 -21.22 17.74 18.91
CA TRP A 466 -20.35 17.46 17.80
C TRP A 466 -19.19 18.45 17.74
N LEU A 467 -17.96 17.96 17.76
CA LEU A 467 -16.73 18.72 17.65
C LEU A 467 -15.89 18.21 16.49
N ARG A 468 -15.34 19.13 15.71
CA ARG A 468 -14.36 18.77 14.69
C ARG A 468 -13.03 18.41 15.36
N GLY A 469 -12.52 17.20 15.08
CA GLY A 469 -11.16 16.79 15.36
C GLY A 469 -10.21 17.20 14.23
N GLN A 470 -9.23 16.34 13.93
CA GLN A 470 -8.36 16.54 12.76
C GLN A 470 -9.20 16.61 11.48
N ASN A 471 -8.79 17.46 10.55
CA ASN A 471 -9.59 17.71 9.35
C ASN A 471 -8.74 18.25 8.19
N GLU A 472 -7.84 17.42 7.71
CA GLU A 472 -7.03 17.78 6.55
C GLU A 472 -7.86 17.84 5.28
N TYR A 473 -8.85 16.95 5.16
CA TYR A 473 -9.65 16.80 3.94
C TYR A 473 -10.49 18.05 3.60
N ASP A 474 -11.29 18.56 4.55
CA ASP A 474 -12.14 19.72 4.25
C ASP A 474 -11.29 20.96 3.93
N ASN A 475 -10.20 21.14 4.68
CA ASN A 475 -9.27 22.25 4.43
C ASN A 475 -8.59 22.15 3.07
N TRP A 476 -8.23 20.94 2.64
CA TRP A 476 -7.71 20.67 1.29
C TRP A 476 -8.79 20.88 0.24
N HIS A 477 -9.99 20.31 0.45
CA HIS A 477 -11.11 20.42 -0.48
C HIS A 477 -11.49 21.87 -0.77
N ASP A 478 -11.51 22.71 0.26
CA ASP A 478 -11.83 24.15 0.15
C ASP A 478 -10.67 25.02 -0.37
N SER A 479 -9.52 24.42 -0.66
CA SER A 479 -8.31 25.11 -1.07
C SER A 479 -8.13 25.18 -2.58
N GLY A 480 -7.27 26.09 -3.03
CA GLY A 480 -6.81 26.15 -4.41
C GLY A 480 -6.04 24.90 -4.86
N VAL A 481 -5.48 24.14 -3.92
CA VAL A 481 -4.75 22.89 -4.21
C VAL A 481 -5.71 21.81 -4.77
N ALA A 482 -6.96 21.83 -4.32
CA ALA A 482 -8.05 21.02 -4.87
C ALA A 482 -8.73 21.64 -6.10
N LEU A 483 -8.18 22.74 -6.63
CA LEU A 483 -8.78 23.57 -7.68
C LEU A 483 -10.11 24.27 -7.26
N ASN A 484 -10.33 24.44 -5.95
CA ASN A 484 -11.46 25.17 -5.44
C ASN A 484 -11.10 26.66 -5.31
N ALA A 485 -11.79 27.51 -6.07
CA ALA A 485 -11.51 28.94 -6.13
C ALA A 485 -12.24 29.78 -5.06
N SER A 486 -13.05 29.17 -4.18
CA SER A 486 -13.90 29.92 -3.26
C SER A 486 -13.11 30.79 -2.26
N ARG A 487 -11.88 30.41 -1.93
CA ARG A 487 -11.02 31.09 -0.94
C ARG A 487 -9.64 31.45 -1.45
N THR A 488 -9.35 31.27 -2.73
CA THR A 488 -8.02 31.53 -3.27
C THR A 488 -8.06 32.19 -4.62
N PHE A 489 -7.12 33.12 -4.83
CA PHE A 489 -6.89 33.74 -6.14
C PHE A 489 -5.87 32.95 -6.99
N TYR A 490 -5.28 31.92 -6.42
CA TYR A 490 -4.21 31.17 -7.05
C TYR A 490 -4.60 29.70 -7.18
N LEU A 491 -4.75 29.26 -8.42
CA LEU A 491 -5.02 27.85 -8.73
C LEU A 491 -3.79 27.22 -9.36
N PRO A 492 -3.34 26.06 -8.88
CA PRO A 492 -2.29 25.30 -9.55
C PRO A 492 -2.81 24.79 -10.91
N PRO A 493 -1.91 24.39 -11.83
CA PRO A 493 -2.30 23.94 -13.16
C PRO A 493 -3.11 22.62 -13.15
N PHE A 494 -3.10 21.89 -12.06
CA PHE A 494 -3.85 20.65 -11.88
C PHE A 494 -4.15 20.41 -10.40
N LYS A 495 -5.22 19.66 -10.14
CA LYS A 495 -5.61 19.21 -8.80
C LYS A 495 -4.50 18.34 -8.20
N ARG A 496 -4.09 18.64 -6.98
CA ARG A 496 -3.10 17.84 -6.25
C ARG A 496 -3.80 17.08 -5.13
N GLU A 497 -3.90 15.78 -5.31
CA GLU A 497 -4.43 14.87 -4.31
C GLU A 497 -3.43 14.68 -3.15
N CYS A 498 -3.87 14.14 -2.01
CA CYS A 498 -3.02 13.88 -0.84
C CYS A 498 -1.77 13.05 -1.21
N GLN A 499 -1.96 12.05 -2.08
CA GLN A 499 -0.90 11.17 -2.57
C GLN A 499 0.17 11.90 -3.40
N PHE A 500 -0.13 13.09 -3.92
CA PHE A 500 0.85 13.87 -4.67
C PHE A 500 2.01 14.34 -3.79
N CYS A 501 1.71 14.78 -2.56
CA CYS A 501 2.69 15.29 -1.61
C CYS A 501 3.21 14.22 -0.66
N HIS A 502 2.32 13.33 -0.15
CA HIS A 502 2.66 12.34 0.89
C HIS A 502 3.12 10.99 0.34
N MET A 503 2.93 10.74 -0.96
CA MET A 503 3.37 9.53 -1.66
C MET A 503 4.09 9.90 -2.98
N PRO A 504 5.14 10.74 -2.95
CA PRO A 504 5.90 11.05 -4.16
C PRO A 504 6.57 9.79 -4.72
N PRO A 505 6.94 9.75 -5.99
CA PRO A 505 7.74 8.67 -6.54
C PRO A 505 9.11 8.59 -5.85
N GLU A 506 9.53 7.40 -5.43
CA GLU A 506 10.86 7.08 -4.91
C GLU A 506 11.50 5.93 -5.71
N GLU A 507 12.83 5.90 -5.77
CA GLU A 507 13.56 4.83 -6.47
C GLU A 507 13.33 3.48 -5.80
N ALA A 508 13.08 2.46 -6.62
CA ALA A 508 12.93 1.07 -6.21
C ALA A 508 14.31 0.38 -6.22
N VAL A 509 15.13 0.67 -5.23
CA VAL A 509 16.52 0.19 -5.15
C VAL A 509 16.65 -1.30 -4.85
N LEU A 510 15.61 -1.91 -4.25
CA LEU A 510 15.55 -3.35 -3.95
C LEU A 510 14.91 -4.15 -5.09
N GLY A 511 14.39 -3.49 -6.12
CA GLY A 511 13.82 -4.12 -7.30
C GLY A 511 12.36 -4.53 -7.13
N ASP A 512 11.56 -3.70 -6.49
CA ASP A 512 10.11 -3.91 -6.31
C ASP A 512 9.41 -4.23 -7.63
N ILE A 513 8.60 -5.29 -7.63
CA ILE A 513 7.91 -5.77 -8.84
C ILE A 513 6.86 -4.77 -9.36
N ALA A 514 6.37 -3.87 -8.52
CA ALA A 514 5.43 -2.82 -8.89
C ALA A 514 6.10 -1.58 -9.48
N ALA A 515 7.43 -1.52 -9.52
CA ALA A 515 8.17 -0.39 -10.05
C ALA A 515 7.74 0.00 -11.47
N LYS A 516 7.71 1.31 -11.73
CA LYS A 516 7.49 1.89 -13.05
C LYS A 516 8.57 2.92 -13.31
N ASN A 517 9.37 2.71 -14.34
CA ASN A 517 10.58 3.50 -14.63
C ASN A 517 11.54 3.53 -13.42
N GLY A 518 11.74 2.39 -12.78
CA GLY A 518 12.56 2.27 -11.57
C GLY A 518 12.00 2.92 -10.31
N MET A 519 10.75 3.40 -10.34
CA MET A 519 10.15 4.16 -9.24
C MET A 519 8.90 3.46 -8.69
N VAL A 520 8.69 3.55 -7.39
CA VAL A 520 7.45 3.20 -6.69
C VAL A 520 6.84 4.43 -6.03
N LYS A 521 5.54 4.40 -5.73
CA LYS A 521 4.93 5.42 -4.89
C LYS A 521 5.40 5.24 -3.45
N SER A 522 5.84 6.33 -2.83
CA SER A 522 6.31 6.31 -1.44
C SER A 522 5.22 5.85 -0.48
N HIS A 523 5.58 4.92 0.39
CA HIS A 523 4.75 4.47 1.52
C HIS A 523 5.33 4.94 2.87
N ARG A 524 6.18 5.97 2.84
CA ARG A 524 6.70 6.60 4.06
C ARG A 524 5.72 7.58 4.68
N PHE A 525 4.80 8.12 3.88
CA PHE A 525 3.78 9.08 4.32
C PHE A 525 4.39 10.22 5.16
N ILE A 526 5.47 10.80 4.66
CA ILE A 526 6.21 11.85 5.39
C ILE A 526 5.29 13.05 5.67
N ALA A 527 5.28 13.48 6.94
CA ALA A 527 4.56 14.63 7.44
C ALA A 527 5.38 15.29 8.58
N VAL A 528 4.75 15.65 9.69
CA VAL A 528 5.41 16.38 10.82
C VAL A 528 5.70 15.48 12.04
N ASN A 529 5.44 14.19 11.98
CA ASN A 529 5.62 13.29 13.12
C ASN A 529 7.11 13.01 13.35
N THR A 530 7.75 13.78 14.24
CA THR A 530 9.14 13.58 14.66
C THR A 530 9.27 12.74 15.93
N ALA A 531 8.23 12.65 16.76
CA ALA A 531 8.29 11.98 18.07
C ALA A 531 8.53 10.48 17.94
N LEU A 532 7.78 9.78 17.07
CA LEU A 532 7.95 8.33 16.86
C LEU A 532 9.35 7.97 16.33
N PRO A 533 9.87 8.58 15.25
CA PRO A 533 11.21 8.28 14.77
C PRO A 533 12.30 8.69 15.78
N TYR A 534 12.08 9.75 16.58
CA TYR A 534 13.00 10.12 17.65
C TYR A 534 13.11 9.01 18.71
N LEU A 535 12.00 8.52 19.24
CA LEU A 535 11.97 7.42 20.20
C LEU A 535 12.61 6.13 19.63
N ARG A 536 12.44 5.89 18.34
CA ARG A 536 13.01 4.75 17.64
C ARG A 536 14.47 4.96 17.21
N LYS A 537 15.03 6.13 17.46
CA LYS A 537 16.39 6.53 17.01
C LYS A 537 16.55 6.47 15.48
N ASP A 538 15.47 6.68 14.76
CA ASP A 538 15.44 6.69 13.29
C ASP A 538 15.76 8.11 12.75
N THR A 539 17.04 8.44 12.78
CA THR A 539 17.55 9.74 12.29
C THR A 539 17.31 9.93 10.80
N SER A 540 17.25 8.83 10.02
CA SER A 540 16.99 8.90 8.58
C SER A 540 15.58 9.46 8.31
N THR A 541 14.57 8.95 9.01
CA THR A 541 13.20 9.46 8.89
C THR A 541 13.08 10.90 9.40
N ILE A 542 13.75 11.26 10.52
CA ILE A 542 13.80 12.64 11.01
C ILE A 542 14.35 13.58 9.93
N ASN A 543 15.49 13.23 9.34
CA ASN A 543 16.11 14.05 8.27
C ASN A 543 15.19 14.20 7.05
N ARG A 544 14.44 13.17 6.69
CA ARG A 544 13.44 13.24 5.61
C ARG A 544 12.29 14.19 5.97
N ILE A 545 11.82 14.16 7.21
CA ILE A 545 10.79 15.06 7.71
C ILE A 545 11.29 16.52 7.67
N VAL A 546 12.49 16.78 8.18
CA VAL A 546 13.11 18.12 8.15
C VAL A 546 13.21 18.62 6.71
N LYS A 547 13.74 17.81 5.80
CA LYS A 547 13.83 18.16 4.38
C LYS A 547 12.46 18.44 3.77
N PHE A 548 11.46 17.62 4.09
CA PHE A 548 10.09 17.80 3.61
C PHE A 548 9.49 19.13 4.11
N LEU A 549 9.68 19.47 5.37
CA LEU A 549 9.17 20.72 5.95
C LEU A 549 9.89 21.96 5.36
N GLN A 550 11.18 21.86 5.09
CA GLN A 550 11.98 22.93 4.51
C GLN A 550 11.74 23.14 3.00
N ASP A 551 11.10 22.18 2.35
CA ASP A 551 10.82 22.22 0.91
C ASP A 551 9.60 23.11 0.59
N ASP A 552 9.78 24.42 0.71
CA ASP A 552 8.82 25.46 0.27
C ASP A 552 7.40 25.31 0.84
N LYS A 553 7.27 24.80 2.08
CA LYS A 553 5.97 24.61 2.74
C LYS A 553 5.43 25.94 3.30
N LEU A 554 6.27 26.63 4.03
CA LEU A 554 5.98 27.94 4.60
C LEU A 554 6.98 28.97 4.07
N ARG A 555 6.51 30.19 3.90
CA ARG A 555 7.35 31.33 3.67
C ARG A 555 7.26 32.28 4.86
N VAL A 556 8.41 32.66 5.40
CA VAL A 556 8.54 33.62 6.49
C VAL A 556 9.31 34.81 5.98
N ASP A 557 8.74 36.01 6.14
CA ASP A 557 9.36 37.27 5.71
C ASP A 557 9.23 38.29 6.86
N VAL A 558 10.29 39.03 7.17
CA VAL A 558 10.16 40.32 7.85
C VAL A 558 9.63 41.30 6.82
N PHE A 559 8.32 41.50 6.85
CA PHE A 559 7.60 42.17 5.76
C PHE A 559 7.66 43.68 5.86
N ALA A 560 7.49 44.21 7.07
CA ALA A 560 7.47 45.63 7.32
C ALA A 560 8.13 45.99 8.65
N VAL A 561 8.57 47.23 8.76
CA VAL A 561 9.04 47.82 10.00
C VAL A 561 8.39 49.19 10.16
N SER A 562 7.90 49.49 11.36
CA SER A 562 7.46 50.81 11.75
C SER A 562 8.24 51.28 12.97
N THR A 563 8.38 52.59 13.13
CA THR A 563 9.08 53.17 14.29
C THR A 563 8.24 54.29 14.88
N GLU A 564 8.60 54.78 16.06
CA GLU A 564 7.90 55.87 16.69
C GLU A 564 7.94 57.13 15.81
N SER A 565 9.06 57.42 15.17
CA SER A 565 9.20 58.53 14.24
C SER A 565 8.58 58.31 12.84
N HIS A 566 8.35 57.05 12.47
CA HIS A 566 7.71 56.65 11.22
C HIS A 566 6.66 55.57 11.48
N PRO A 567 5.45 55.96 11.94
CA PRO A 567 4.41 55.01 12.34
C PRO A 567 3.78 54.28 11.14
N GLU A 568 3.90 54.80 9.93
CA GLU A 568 3.47 54.07 8.73
C GLU A 568 4.47 52.95 8.40
N PRO A 569 3.99 51.71 8.17
CA PRO A 569 4.86 50.58 7.91
C PRO A 569 5.72 50.80 6.65
N MET A 570 7.03 50.78 6.83
CA MET A 570 7.98 50.74 5.73
C MET A 570 8.02 49.34 5.15
N MET A 571 7.46 49.16 3.96
CA MET A 571 7.31 47.89 3.28
C MET A 571 8.34 47.68 2.19
N ALA A 572 8.53 46.40 1.88
CA ALA A 572 9.54 45.91 0.96
C ALA A 572 10.96 46.29 1.43
N LEU A 573 11.31 45.85 2.65
CA LEU A 573 12.58 46.13 3.31
C LEU A 573 13.83 45.82 2.49
N ASN A 574 13.72 44.91 1.50
CA ASN A 574 14.79 44.53 0.60
C ASN A 574 15.00 45.52 -0.58
N LYS A 575 14.21 46.57 -0.65
CA LYS A 575 14.24 47.56 -1.77
C LYS A 575 14.54 48.99 -1.35
N GLY A 576 14.68 49.22 -0.06
CA GLY A 576 14.91 50.56 0.49
C GLY A 576 15.97 50.59 1.58
N ASP A 577 16.57 51.74 1.79
CA ASP A 577 17.48 51.99 2.91
C ASP A 577 16.66 52.22 4.17
N LEU A 578 16.65 51.24 5.07
CA LEU A 578 16.04 51.34 6.37
C LEU A 578 17.02 52.03 7.34
N THR A 579 16.72 53.23 7.73
CA THR A 579 17.49 53.94 8.75
C THR A 579 16.69 53.98 10.07
N LEU A 580 17.24 53.41 11.09
CA LEU A 580 16.66 53.36 12.45
C LEU A 580 17.42 54.28 13.38
N LYS A 581 16.74 54.90 14.34
CA LYS A 581 17.37 55.78 15.34
C LYS A 581 17.61 55.02 16.64
N ALA A 582 18.75 55.27 17.26
CA ALA A 582 19.06 54.78 18.60
C ALA A 582 18.00 55.27 19.61
N GLY A 583 17.66 54.45 20.58
CA GLY A 583 16.65 54.74 21.60
C GLY A 583 15.20 54.71 21.11
N GLU A 584 14.94 54.35 19.86
CA GLU A 584 13.59 54.33 19.28
C GLU A 584 12.91 52.98 19.43
N GLN A 585 11.60 52.99 19.65
CA GLN A 585 10.80 51.79 19.62
C GLN A 585 10.55 51.34 18.20
N ILE A 586 10.83 50.07 17.93
CA ILE A 586 10.66 49.43 16.64
C ILE A 586 9.54 48.38 16.73
N THR A 587 8.68 48.33 15.74
CA THR A 587 7.75 47.21 15.52
C THR A 587 8.08 46.54 14.17
N ALA A 588 8.42 45.28 14.23
CA ALA A 588 8.66 44.43 13.06
C ALA A 588 7.47 43.52 12.81
N ASP A 589 6.94 43.57 11.59
CA ASP A 589 5.85 42.72 11.13
C ASP A 589 6.42 41.52 10.39
N VAL A 590 6.25 40.34 10.95
CA VAL A 590 6.69 39.08 10.37
C VAL A 590 5.50 38.34 9.80
N VAL A 591 5.51 38.12 8.50
CA VAL A 591 4.46 37.41 7.78
C VAL A 591 4.87 35.96 7.58
N VAL A 592 4.01 35.04 8.05
CA VAL A 592 4.12 33.60 7.79
C VAL A 592 3.03 33.18 6.82
N ARG A 593 3.41 32.75 5.63
CA ARG A 593 2.48 32.32 4.61
C ARG A 593 2.53 30.83 4.40
N ASN A 594 1.37 30.17 4.42
CA ASN A 594 1.23 28.79 3.95
C ASN A 594 1.26 28.78 2.41
N LYS A 595 2.41 28.37 1.86
CA LYS A 595 2.66 28.37 0.41
C LYS A 595 2.48 26.99 -0.21
N GLY A 596 2.96 25.94 0.44
CA GLY A 596 3.10 24.61 -0.12
C GLY A 596 2.33 23.51 0.64
N VAL A 597 1.58 23.84 1.71
CA VAL A 597 0.76 22.89 2.44
C VAL A 597 -0.68 22.97 1.93
N GLY A 598 -1.21 21.85 1.45
CA GLY A 598 -2.55 21.79 0.86
C GLY A 598 -3.70 21.80 1.86
N HIS A 599 -3.42 21.85 3.15
CA HIS A 599 -4.37 21.94 4.27
C HIS A 599 -3.86 22.95 5.30
N THR A 600 -4.50 23.07 6.45
CA THR A 600 -4.03 23.96 7.52
C THR A 600 -2.64 23.52 8.00
N PHE A 601 -1.82 24.50 8.40
CA PHE A 601 -0.57 24.29 9.12
C PHE A 601 -0.67 24.87 10.54
N PRO A 602 -0.30 24.12 11.58
CA PRO A 602 -0.06 22.68 11.60
C PRO A 602 -1.28 21.87 11.17
N GLY A 603 -1.04 20.69 10.56
CA GLY A 603 -2.09 19.72 10.24
C GLY A 603 -2.25 18.66 11.32
N GLY A 604 -3.14 17.70 11.09
CA GLY A 604 -3.40 16.60 12.01
C GLY A 604 -4.11 17.04 13.28
N THR A 605 -3.63 16.57 14.40
CA THR A 605 -4.13 16.91 15.72
C THR A 605 -3.45 18.18 16.21
N ASN A 606 -4.07 19.33 15.96
CA ASN A 606 -3.48 20.64 16.16
C ASN A 606 -3.14 20.98 17.61
N ASP A 607 -3.67 20.23 18.58
CA ASP A 607 -3.32 20.31 19.99
C ASP A 607 -2.05 19.51 20.37
N SER A 608 -1.56 18.67 19.46
CA SER A 608 -0.34 17.87 19.63
C SER A 608 0.80 18.32 18.72
N ASN A 609 0.51 19.09 17.68
CA ASN A 609 1.49 19.62 16.75
C ASN A 609 1.66 21.11 16.98
N GLU A 610 2.85 21.52 17.41
CA GLU A 610 3.17 22.90 17.68
C GLU A 610 4.23 23.41 16.71
N GLY A 611 3.95 24.57 16.09
CA GLY A 611 4.92 25.39 15.40
C GLY A 611 5.04 26.75 16.07
N TRP A 612 6.16 27.42 15.95
CA TRP A 612 6.33 28.78 16.47
C TRP A 612 7.34 29.55 15.66
N LEU A 613 7.33 30.88 15.82
CA LEU A 613 8.35 31.77 15.29
C LEU A 613 9.43 32.03 16.34
N GLU A 614 10.68 31.82 15.97
CA GLU A 614 11.84 32.36 16.68
C GLU A 614 12.25 33.65 15.99
N PHE A 615 12.19 34.77 16.73
CA PHE A 615 12.56 36.09 16.27
C PHE A 615 13.73 36.59 17.09
N THR A 616 14.84 36.93 16.42
CA THR A 616 16.05 37.42 17.10
C THR A 616 16.60 38.64 16.37
N VAL A 617 16.84 39.70 17.07
CA VAL A 617 17.52 40.92 16.60
C VAL A 617 18.91 40.98 17.20
N LYS A 618 19.93 41.16 16.38
CA LYS A 618 21.34 41.26 16.77
C LYS A 618 21.97 42.50 16.16
N ASN A 619 22.90 43.10 16.94
CA ASN A 619 23.77 44.14 16.34
C ASN A 619 24.92 43.46 15.54
N GLU A 620 25.77 44.30 14.90
CA GLU A 620 26.94 43.85 14.13
C GLU A 620 27.94 43.04 14.96
N ALA A 621 28.04 43.32 16.27
CA ALA A 621 28.90 42.58 17.20
C ALA A 621 28.31 41.21 17.62
N GLY A 622 27.11 40.87 17.15
CA GLY A 622 26.41 39.62 17.47
C GLY A 622 25.65 39.66 18.80
N THR A 623 25.62 40.82 19.50
CA THR A 623 24.86 40.98 20.75
C THR A 623 23.37 40.95 20.47
N THR A 624 22.63 40.15 21.21
CA THR A 624 21.18 40.05 21.10
C THR A 624 20.51 41.28 21.68
N LEU A 625 19.76 42.01 20.89
CA LEU A 625 18.99 43.20 21.27
C LEU A 625 17.54 42.83 21.62
N ALA A 626 16.96 41.89 20.92
CA ALA A 626 15.63 41.38 21.20
C ALA A 626 15.55 39.89 20.80
N ILE A 627 14.74 39.13 21.54
CA ILE A 627 14.48 37.73 21.27
C ILE A 627 13.06 37.35 21.68
N SER A 628 12.39 36.55 20.90
CA SER A 628 11.12 35.89 21.21
C SER A 628 11.09 34.50 20.58
N GLY A 629 10.36 33.59 21.21
CA GLY A 629 10.23 32.21 20.70
C GLY A 629 11.43 31.31 21.02
N PHE A 630 12.26 31.67 21.98
CA PHE A 630 13.36 30.83 22.42
C PHE A 630 12.88 29.66 23.26
N ILE A 631 13.69 28.62 23.32
CA ILE A 631 13.51 27.50 24.27
C ILE A 631 14.48 27.70 25.45
N ASP A 632 13.96 27.68 26.67
CA ASP A 632 14.77 27.81 27.87
C ASP A 632 15.61 26.56 28.17
N GLU A 633 16.52 26.65 29.17
CA GLU A 633 17.39 25.54 29.56
C GLU A 633 16.62 24.31 30.09
N LYS A 634 15.37 24.45 30.45
CA LYS A 634 14.48 23.35 30.87
C LYS A 634 13.68 22.76 29.73
N GLY A 635 13.85 23.29 28.51
CA GLY A 635 13.13 22.84 27.32
C GLY A 635 11.72 23.45 27.16
N HIS A 636 11.40 24.55 27.89
CA HIS A 636 10.12 25.23 27.75
C HIS A 636 10.21 26.33 26.70
N LEU A 637 9.18 26.43 25.88
CA LEU A 637 9.01 27.50 24.91
C LEU A 637 8.70 28.83 25.64
N ASP A 638 9.26 29.92 25.14
CA ASP A 638 8.91 31.28 25.55
C ASP A 638 7.37 31.48 25.56
N LYS A 639 6.84 31.96 26.67
CA LYS A 639 5.40 32.17 26.82
C LYS A 639 4.81 33.21 25.87
N ASN A 640 5.66 34.13 25.40
CA ASN A 640 5.29 35.16 24.44
C ASN A 640 5.57 34.78 22.99
N ALA A 641 5.97 33.54 22.75
CA ALA A 641 6.19 33.04 21.38
C ALA A 641 4.92 33.13 20.54
N HIS A 642 5.03 33.60 19.33
CA HIS A 642 3.96 33.49 18.34
C HIS A 642 3.86 32.04 17.88
N ALA A 643 2.92 31.31 18.47
CA ALA A 643 2.79 29.87 18.28
C ALA A 643 1.57 29.49 17.41
N PHE A 644 1.79 28.51 16.56
CA PHE A 644 0.76 27.87 15.71
C PHE A 644 0.37 26.55 16.38
N LYS A 645 -0.78 26.52 17.03
CA LYS A 645 -1.30 25.37 17.75
C LYS A 645 -2.78 25.55 18.09
N ALA A 646 -3.41 24.49 18.58
CA ALA A 646 -4.71 24.58 19.24
C ALA A 646 -4.60 24.25 20.73
N VAL A 647 -5.45 24.89 21.55
CA VAL A 647 -5.61 24.59 22.96
C VAL A 647 -7.04 24.11 23.18
N ILE A 648 -7.17 22.91 23.71
CA ILE A 648 -8.44 22.29 24.05
C ILE A 648 -8.54 22.15 25.59
N VAL A 649 -9.75 22.25 26.10
CA VAL A 649 -10.01 22.16 27.54
C VAL A 649 -11.12 21.16 27.84
N ASP A 650 -11.10 20.64 29.07
CA ASP A 650 -12.16 19.83 29.66
C ASP A 650 -13.37 20.68 30.13
N LYS A 651 -14.40 20.01 30.68
CA LYS A 651 -15.60 20.65 31.22
C LYS A 651 -15.32 21.62 32.38
N ASN A 652 -14.16 21.50 33.02
CA ASN A 652 -13.72 22.36 34.16
C ASN A 652 -12.76 23.46 33.69
N SER A 653 -12.58 23.66 32.41
CA SER A 653 -11.62 24.58 31.79
C SER A 653 -10.14 24.26 32.02
N ASN A 654 -9.82 23.02 32.38
CA ASN A 654 -8.43 22.58 32.47
C ASN A 654 -7.90 22.22 31.06
N PRO A 655 -6.69 22.66 30.68
CA PRO A 655 -6.07 22.26 29.43
C PRO A 655 -5.86 20.76 29.37
N ILE A 656 -6.17 20.18 28.20
CA ILE A 656 -5.93 18.77 27.92
C ILE A 656 -4.50 18.60 27.40
N HIS A 657 -3.70 17.80 28.09
CA HIS A 657 -2.29 17.58 27.74
C HIS A 657 -1.97 16.16 27.30
N LYS A 658 -2.86 15.19 27.56
CA LYS A 658 -2.64 13.76 27.31
C LYS A 658 -3.50 13.22 26.17
N ARG A 659 -4.13 14.09 25.43
CA ARG A 659 -5.04 13.69 24.36
C ARG A 659 -6.20 12.81 24.82
N ASN A 660 -6.64 12.96 26.03
CA ASN A 660 -7.82 12.29 26.59
C ASN A 660 -9.10 12.77 25.88
N ALA A 661 -9.33 12.21 24.70
CA ALA A 661 -10.38 12.64 23.77
C ALA A 661 -11.79 12.58 24.39
N GLN A 662 -12.02 11.68 25.35
CA GLN A 662 -13.27 11.56 26.10
C GLN A 662 -13.62 12.80 26.95
N ASP A 663 -12.63 13.61 27.28
CA ASP A 663 -12.79 14.79 28.15
C ASP A 663 -12.81 16.11 27.36
N ILE A 664 -12.60 16.08 26.06
CA ILE A 664 -12.61 17.28 25.22
C ILE A 664 -13.96 17.96 25.29
N HIS A 665 -13.99 19.20 25.80
CA HIS A 665 -15.19 20.00 25.90
C HIS A 665 -15.27 21.08 24.85
N VAL A 666 -14.20 21.86 24.67
CA VAL A 666 -14.17 22.94 23.68
C VAL A 666 -12.73 23.29 23.27
N VAL A 667 -12.57 23.76 22.04
CA VAL A 667 -11.34 24.40 21.55
C VAL A 667 -11.40 25.87 21.92
N VAL A 668 -10.54 26.30 22.85
CA VAL A 668 -10.53 27.70 23.34
C VAL A 668 -9.58 28.60 22.55
N TYR A 669 -8.63 28.01 21.85
CA TYR A 669 -7.66 28.71 21.02
C TYR A 669 -7.26 27.83 19.84
N ALA A 670 -7.19 28.40 18.67
CA ALA A 670 -6.65 27.73 17.49
C ALA A 670 -5.98 28.78 16.58
N ASN A 671 -4.65 28.79 16.57
CA ASN A 671 -3.89 29.55 15.58
C ASN A 671 -3.28 28.59 14.57
N VAL A 672 -3.86 28.55 13.38
CA VAL A 672 -3.46 27.69 12.27
C VAL A 672 -3.56 28.46 10.95
N ILE A 673 -2.64 28.19 10.03
CA ILE A 673 -2.57 28.91 8.75
C ILE A 673 -3.22 28.04 7.66
N GLY A 674 -4.32 28.50 7.07
CA GLY A 674 -4.99 27.81 5.98
C GLY A 674 -4.18 27.82 4.67
N PRO A 675 -4.48 26.94 3.71
CA PRO A 675 -3.81 26.90 2.41
C PRO A 675 -3.89 28.26 1.68
N GLY A 676 -2.74 28.78 1.26
CA GLY A 676 -2.66 30.04 0.54
C GLY A 676 -2.92 31.30 1.38
N THR A 677 -3.16 31.15 2.69
CA THR A 677 -3.32 32.28 3.62
C THR A 677 -2.04 32.60 4.36
N ALA A 678 -2.04 33.69 5.09
CA ALA A 678 -0.91 34.14 5.90
C ALA A 678 -1.39 34.58 7.29
N ASP A 679 -0.46 34.54 8.23
CA ASP A 679 -0.57 35.12 9.56
C ASP A 679 0.54 36.16 9.77
N ILE A 680 0.32 37.13 10.65
CA ILE A 680 1.24 38.23 10.91
C ILE A 680 1.55 38.28 12.39
N ALA A 681 2.83 38.15 12.73
CA ALA A 681 3.34 38.36 14.07
C ALA A 681 3.96 39.76 14.19
N HIS A 682 3.60 40.47 15.24
CA HIS A 682 4.15 41.79 15.55
C HIS A 682 5.15 41.70 16.70
N TYR A 683 6.40 42.12 16.42
CA TYR A 683 7.47 42.15 17.42
C TYR A 683 7.88 43.58 17.73
N THR A 684 7.64 44.01 18.95
CA THR A 684 7.99 45.35 19.41
C THR A 684 9.20 45.29 20.36
N PHE A 685 10.22 46.10 20.09
CA PHE A 685 11.43 46.16 20.92
C PHE A 685 12.04 47.55 20.86
N MET A 686 12.89 47.88 21.84
CA MET A 686 13.63 49.15 21.91
C MET A 686 15.03 48.96 21.35
N LEU A 687 15.49 49.90 20.55
CA LEU A 687 16.91 49.96 20.20
C LEU A 687 17.70 50.60 21.35
N PRO A 688 18.95 50.17 21.60
CA PRO A 688 19.82 50.83 22.56
C PRO A 688 20.04 52.28 22.22
N GLU A 689 20.30 53.10 23.23
CA GLU A 689 20.60 54.53 23.04
C GLU A 689 22.01 54.76 22.45
N GLU A 690 22.92 53.78 22.60
CA GLU A 690 24.29 53.75 22.07
C GLU A 690 24.64 52.39 21.48
#